data_4ee8b697450b0f5e3fafe6b4ca371f74
#
_entry.id   4ee8b697450b0f5e3fafe6b4ca371f74
#
_cell.length_a   1.000
_cell.length_b   1.000
_cell.length_c   1.000
_cell.angle_alpha   90.00
_cell.angle_beta   90.00
_cell.angle_gamma   90.00
#
_symmetry.space_group_name_H-M   'P 1'
#
loop_
_entity.id
_entity.type
_entity.pdbx_description
1 polymer ?
#
loop_
_entity_poly.entity_id
_entity_poly.type
_entity_poly.pdbx_seq_one_letter_code
_entity_poly.pdbx_strand_id
1 'polypeptide(L)'
;MAETPDKESAGQDSGNAATEPDEGPTTQATQAAWGEALRPQSTQALFRPDFDDDDDEFPHITVDVRDTEPQDRMTTATRVLAPVRQLGGGLVEIPRVSDIDPIKALMTNPVVPESKRFCWNCGRPVGRSGPEGSDGRGASEGWCPYCGSPYTFLPQLSPGDTIAGQYEIKGCIAHGGLGWVYLAVDHNVNDRWVVLKGLVHSGDAEAQAIAMAERQFLAEVVHPSIVQIFNFVEHVDRHGDPVGYIVMEYIGGQSLKQSKGATLRVAEAIAYLLEILPALTYLHTIGLVYNDLKPENIMLTEEQLKLIDLGAVSRINSFGYLYGTPGFQAPEIVRTGPTVATDIYTVGRTLAALTLNLRTRNGRYVDGLPEDDPVLARYDSYGRLLRRSIDPDPRRRFSSADEMSAQLLGVLREVVAKDTGVPRGGLSTVFSPSRSTFGVDLLVAHTDVYLDGQVHSEKLTAKEIVTALSVPLIDPGDVAASVLQATLLSQPVQTLDSLRAARHGSLDADGADVSESSELPLMEVRALLDLGDVVKATRKLDDLAERVGWRWRLVWYRAVAQLLTGDYDSAIKHFTEVLDTYPGELAPKLALAATAELAGYTDGHKFYRTVWSTNDGVISAAFGLARSLSAEGDRAGAVRTLDEVPATSRHFTTAQLTSAVTLLSGRSMNEITEEQIRDAARRVEALPSTEPRVLQIRALVLGGAMDWLQHNRDDRRASTNHILGFPFTDHGLRLGVEASLRSLARVAPTQRHRYTLVDMANNVRPTSTF
;
A
#
# COMPACT_ATOMS: atom_id res chain seq x y z
N MET A 1 -18.77 39.18 58.97
CA MET A 1 -18.18 39.05 60.29
C MET A 1 -16.98 38.18 60.05
N ALA A 2 -15.81 38.76 59.78
CA ALA A 2 -14.83 39.24 60.71
C ALA A 2 -14.19 38.04 61.45
N GLU A 3 -12.90 37.76 61.44
CA GLU A 3 -11.69 38.57 61.30
C GLU A 3 -10.49 37.62 61.29
N THR A 4 -9.44 37.87 60.55
CA THR A 4 -8.05 37.56 60.89
C THR A 4 -7.62 38.46 62.04
N PRO A 5 -6.47 38.29 62.80
CA PRO A 5 -5.13 38.17 62.27
C PRO A 5 -4.05 37.50 63.15
N ASP A 6 -2.88 37.37 62.57
CA ASP A 6 -1.49 37.71 62.98
C ASP A 6 -0.69 36.97 64.04
N LYS A 7 0.54 36.67 63.55
CA LYS A 7 1.91 36.94 64.11
C LYS A 7 2.66 36.03 65.07
N GLU A 8 3.88 35.70 64.58
CA GLU A 8 5.21 35.72 65.23
C GLU A 8 5.46 34.86 66.48
N SER A 9 6.47 34.05 66.53
CA SER A 9 7.91 34.36 66.66
C SER A 9 8.76 33.12 66.97
N ALA A 10 9.91 33.10 66.37
CA ALA A 10 11.27 32.72 66.83
C ALA A 10 11.51 31.79 68.03
N GLY A 11 12.46 30.86 67.82
CA GLY A 11 13.25 30.21 68.90
C GLY A 11 14.08 29.06 68.34
N GLN A 12 15.32 29.30 67.97
CA GLN A 12 16.61 28.62 68.22
C GLN A 12 16.50 27.36 69.14
N ASP A 13 17.20 26.23 68.97
CA ASP A 13 18.61 26.00 68.70
C ASP A 13 18.92 24.52 68.78
N SER A 14 20.13 24.13 68.29
CA SER A 14 20.94 22.94 68.55
C SER A 14 20.57 21.65 67.81
N GLY A 15 21.25 21.25 66.73
CA GLY A 15 22.62 20.75 66.80
C GLY A 15 22.62 19.23 66.76
N ASN A 16 22.81 18.66 65.56
CA ASN A 16 23.71 17.49 65.47
C ASN A 16 24.19 17.33 63.99
N ALA A 17 25.47 17.44 63.83
CA ALA A 17 26.20 17.24 62.57
C ALA A 17 26.32 15.72 62.30
N ALA A 18 25.79 15.31 61.13
CA ALA A 18 26.23 14.10 60.44
C ALA A 18 26.88 14.51 59.12
N THR A 19 28.15 14.27 59.03
CA THR A 19 29.01 14.46 57.89
C THR A 19 28.53 13.66 56.70
N GLU A 20 28.09 14.35 55.65
CA GLU A 20 27.96 13.82 54.32
C GLU A 20 29.37 13.72 53.68
N PRO A 21 29.67 12.65 52.90
CA PRO A 21 30.92 12.60 52.17
C PRO A 21 30.88 13.56 50.96
N ASP A 22 31.95 14.30 50.86
CA ASP A 22 32.35 15.23 49.81
C ASP A 22 32.24 14.58 48.42
N GLU A 23 31.13 14.82 47.69
CA GLU A 23 31.06 14.54 46.26
C GLU A 23 31.74 15.70 45.50
N GLY A 24 32.98 15.45 45.08
CA GLY A 24 33.77 16.36 44.26
C GLY A 24 33.03 16.74 42.95
N PRO A 25 33.29 17.92 42.38
CA PRO A 25 32.59 18.47 41.22
C PRO A 25 33.14 17.87 39.91
N THR A 26 32.83 16.62 39.59
CA THR A 26 33.43 15.94 38.45
C THR A 26 32.45 15.28 37.48
N THR A 27 31.15 15.20 37.76
CA THR A 27 30.23 14.47 36.83
C THR A 27 29.45 15.37 35.86
N GLN A 28 29.10 16.59 36.21
CA GLN A 28 28.35 17.46 35.28
C GLN A 28 29.23 18.31 34.39
N ALA A 29 30.43 18.74 34.86
CA ALA A 29 31.37 19.51 34.05
C ALA A 29 32.09 18.63 33.00
N THR A 30 32.36 17.38 33.34
CA THR A 30 32.96 16.38 32.40
C THR A 30 31.96 15.94 31.34
N GLN A 31 30.67 15.73 31.68
CA GLN A 31 29.66 15.41 30.67
C GLN A 31 29.38 16.59 29.73
N ALA A 32 29.44 17.84 30.21
CA ALA A 32 29.32 19.02 29.36
C ALA A 32 30.54 19.21 28.45
N ALA A 33 31.76 18.94 28.95
CA ALA A 33 32.98 18.99 28.16
C ALA A 33 33.07 17.90 27.10
N TRP A 34 32.57 16.69 27.38
CA TRP A 34 32.47 15.61 26.39
C TRP A 34 31.38 15.88 25.36
N GLY A 35 30.29 16.53 25.73
CA GLY A 35 29.23 16.96 24.80
C GLY A 35 29.66 18.08 23.84
N GLU A 36 30.63 18.91 24.21
CA GLU A 36 31.19 19.94 23.32
C GLU A 36 32.37 19.41 22.47
N ALA A 37 33.17 18.50 22.96
CA ALA A 37 34.27 17.90 22.20
C ALA A 37 33.79 16.93 21.10
N LEU A 38 32.55 16.38 21.21
CA LEU A 38 31.94 15.49 20.23
C LEU A 38 30.95 16.20 19.30
N ARG A 39 30.79 17.51 19.38
CA ARG A 39 30.04 18.24 18.36
C ARG A 39 30.95 18.42 17.14
N PRO A 40 30.63 17.78 15.98
CA PRO A 40 31.36 18.09 14.75
C PRO A 40 31.18 19.60 14.49
N GLN A 41 32.25 20.29 14.21
CA GLN A 41 32.26 21.73 13.99
C GLN A 41 31.43 22.21 12.77
N SER A 42 30.85 21.27 12.00
CA SER A 42 29.79 21.55 11.05
C SER A 42 29.01 20.28 10.74
N THR A 43 27.70 20.31 10.95
CA THR A 43 26.75 19.34 10.38
C THR A 43 26.82 19.26 8.85
N GLN A 44 27.47 20.21 8.19
CA GLN A 44 27.70 20.21 6.75
C GLN A 44 28.72 19.17 6.28
N ALA A 45 29.66 18.75 7.15
CA ALA A 45 30.65 17.72 6.80
C ALA A 45 30.04 16.29 6.77
N LEU A 46 28.90 16.06 7.44
CA LEU A 46 28.20 14.79 7.47
C LEU A 46 27.26 14.58 6.27
N PHE A 47 26.83 15.68 5.66
CA PHE A 47 26.04 15.65 4.44
C PHE A 47 27.02 15.83 3.28
N ARG A 48 27.33 14.75 2.60
CA ARG A 48 28.08 14.82 1.35
C ARG A 48 27.31 15.69 0.37
N PRO A 49 27.98 16.64 -0.33
CA PRO A 49 27.35 17.31 -1.43
C PRO A 49 26.91 16.23 -2.43
N ASP A 50 25.67 16.34 -2.89
CA ASP A 50 25.20 15.52 -3.97
C ASP A 50 26.06 15.77 -5.21
N PHE A 51 26.39 14.71 -5.86
CA PHE A 51 27.01 14.78 -7.15
C PHE A 51 25.97 15.25 -8.16
N ASP A 52 26.28 16.24 -8.99
CA ASP A 52 25.48 16.54 -10.16
C ASP A 52 25.40 15.28 -11.02
N ASP A 53 24.17 14.74 -11.16
CA ASP A 53 23.87 13.50 -11.88
C ASP A 53 24.07 13.63 -13.41
N ASP A 54 24.69 14.73 -13.89
CA ASP A 54 24.74 15.02 -15.30
C ASP A 54 25.77 14.17 -16.11
N ASP A 55 26.68 13.40 -15.43
CA ASP A 55 27.69 12.59 -16.10
C ASP A 55 27.91 11.21 -15.47
N ASP A 56 26.87 10.56 -14.89
CA ASP A 56 26.99 9.21 -14.35
C ASP A 56 26.90 8.14 -15.44
N GLU A 57 27.86 8.11 -16.34
CA GLU A 57 28.25 6.86 -16.99
C GLU A 57 29.14 6.04 -16.04
N PHE A 58 28.53 5.33 -15.07
CA PHE A 58 29.07 4.03 -14.75
C PHE A 58 29.03 3.20 -16.03
N PRO A 59 30.04 2.38 -16.34
CA PRO A 59 29.95 1.51 -17.49
C PRO A 59 28.71 0.61 -17.32
N HIS A 60 27.59 1.07 -17.86
CA HIS A 60 26.47 0.18 -18.12
C HIS A 60 27.01 -0.84 -19.11
N ILE A 61 27.13 -2.09 -18.70
CA ILE A 61 27.22 -3.18 -19.65
C ILE A 61 25.85 -3.27 -20.30
N THR A 62 25.57 -2.37 -21.23
CA THR A 62 24.54 -2.58 -22.23
C THR A 62 25.05 -3.71 -23.09
N VAL A 63 24.46 -4.87 -22.92
CA VAL A 63 24.56 -5.93 -23.91
C VAL A 63 23.82 -5.39 -25.13
N ASP A 64 24.58 -4.86 -26.10
CA ASP A 64 24.09 -4.45 -27.41
C ASP A 64 23.62 -5.73 -28.13
N VAL A 65 22.33 -6.03 -28.00
CA VAL A 65 21.67 -7.06 -28.78
C VAL A 65 21.55 -6.46 -30.17
N ARG A 66 22.64 -6.63 -30.97
CA ARG A 66 22.59 -6.36 -32.39
C ARG A 66 21.55 -7.28 -33.00
N ASP A 67 20.50 -6.68 -33.53
CA ASP A 67 19.56 -7.30 -34.45
C ASP A 67 20.35 -7.92 -35.61
N THR A 68 20.52 -9.22 -35.57
CA THR A 68 20.86 -10.01 -36.76
C THR A 68 19.54 -10.41 -37.38
N GLU A 69 19.29 -9.87 -38.59
CA GLU A 69 18.16 -10.25 -39.43
C GLU A 69 18.03 -11.78 -39.54
N PRO A 70 16.84 -12.34 -39.43
CA PRO A 70 16.65 -13.78 -39.59
C PRO A 70 16.58 -14.14 -41.05
N GLN A 71 17.57 -14.88 -41.53
CA GLN A 71 17.43 -15.68 -42.75
C GLN A 71 16.47 -16.84 -42.49
N ASP A 72 15.46 -16.93 -43.35
CA ASP A 72 14.46 -17.99 -43.43
C ASP A 72 15.06 -19.40 -43.29
N ARG A 73 14.67 -20.09 -42.21
CA ARG A 73 14.50 -21.54 -42.17
C ARG A 73 13.35 -21.91 -41.25
N MET A 74 12.25 -22.36 -41.85
CA MET A 74 11.15 -23.03 -41.11
C MET A 74 11.72 -24.25 -40.37
N THR A 75 11.87 -24.11 -39.08
CA THR A 75 11.90 -25.21 -38.14
C THR A 75 10.93 -24.84 -36.99
N THR A 76 10.02 -25.72 -36.72
CA THR A 76 9.12 -25.68 -35.56
C THR A 76 9.96 -25.63 -34.28
N ALA A 77 10.41 -24.44 -33.92
CA ALA A 77 11.04 -24.19 -32.64
C ALA A 77 9.94 -24.02 -31.60
N THR A 78 9.77 -24.99 -30.72
CA THR A 78 9.12 -24.82 -29.44
C THR A 78 9.70 -23.57 -28.80
N ARG A 79 8.93 -22.49 -28.70
CA ARG A 79 9.33 -21.31 -27.95
C ARG A 79 9.55 -21.76 -26.50
N VAL A 80 10.79 -21.94 -26.11
CA VAL A 80 11.16 -22.04 -24.71
C VAL A 80 10.84 -20.65 -24.13
N LEU A 81 9.71 -20.55 -23.44
CA LEU A 81 9.39 -19.37 -22.67
C LEU A 81 10.53 -19.17 -21.68
N ALA A 82 11.18 -18.02 -21.74
CA ALA A 82 12.18 -17.66 -20.75
C ALA A 82 11.56 -17.83 -19.36
N PRO A 83 12.25 -18.44 -18.41
CA PRO A 83 11.70 -18.66 -17.08
C PRO A 83 11.37 -17.31 -16.45
N VAL A 84 10.08 -17.08 -16.23
CA VAL A 84 9.56 -15.85 -15.62
C VAL A 84 9.54 -16.03 -14.10
N ARG A 85 9.99 -15.02 -13.37
CA ARG A 85 9.91 -15.00 -11.92
C ARG A 85 8.66 -14.25 -11.48
N GLN A 86 7.94 -14.77 -10.48
CA GLN A 86 6.79 -14.11 -9.89
C GLN A 86 7.19 -13.48 -8.55
N LEU A 87 6.90 -12.18 -8.38
CA LEU A 87 7.13 -11.39 -7.17
C LEU A 87 5.83 -10.80 -6.64
N GLY A 88 5.92 -10.17 -5.45
CA GLY A 88 4.77 -9.51 -4.84
C GLY A 88 3.63 -10.50 -4.54
N GLY A 89 3.94 -11.64 -3.93
CA GLY A 89 2.95 -12.68 -3.66
C GLY A 89 2.39 -13.37 -4.92
N GLY A 90 3.17 -13.45 -6.00
CA GLY A 90 2.77 -14.07 -7.26
C GLY A 90 1.96 -13.16 -8.20
N LEU A 91 1.85 -11.88 -7.89
CA LEU A 91 1.03 -10.94 -8.66
C LEU A 91 1.74 -10.32 -9.86
N VAL A 92 3.08 -10.24 -9.84
CA VAL A 92 3.86 -9.55 -10.87
C VAL A 92 4.91 -10.48 -11.45
N GLU A 93 4.90 -10.59 -12.78
CA GLU A 93 5.89 -11.34 -13.54
C GLU A 93 7.06 -10.42 -13.94
N ILE A 94 8.27 -10.83 -13.60
CA ILE A 94 9.50 -10.09 -13.91
C ILE A 94 10.45 -10.98 -14.70
N PRO A 95 11.09 -10.46 -15.75
CA PRO A 95 12.14 -11.19 -16.47
C PRO A 95 13.28 -11.55 -15.52
N ARG A 96 13.84 -12.74 -15.67
CA ARG A 96 15.06 -13.11 -14.94
C ARG A 96 16.24 -12.30 -15.45
N VAL A 97 17.01 -11.75 -14.54
CA VAL A 97 18.28 -11.09 -14.82
C VAL A 97 19.38 -12.14 -14.65
N SER A 98 20.15 -12.39 -15.69
CA SER A 98 21.28 -13.32 -15.60
C SER A 98 22.37 -12.75 -14.70
N ASP A 99 23.00 -13.61 -13.90
CA ASP A 99 24.14 -13.22 -13.08
C ASP A 99 25.29 -12.71 -13.94
N ILE A 100 25.88 -11.62 -13.51
CA ILE A 100 27.02 -10.99 -14.19
C ILE A 100 28.29 -11.71 -13.74
N ASP A 101 29.08 -12.19 -14.70
CA ASP A 101 30.42 -12.73 -14.46
C ASP A 101 31.24 -11.72 -13.64
N PRO A 102 31.79 -12.08 -12.48
CA PRO A 102 32.55 -11.18 -11.62
C PRO A 102 33.66 -10.40 -12.34
N ILE A 103 34.34 -11.04 -13.28
CA ILE A 103 35.45 -10.41 -14.04
C ILE A 103 34.93 -9.27 -14.95
N LYS A 104 33.71 -9.36 -15.44
CA LYS A 104 33.10 -8.30 -16.27
C LYS A 104 32.68 -7.06 -15.46
N ALA A 105 32.58 -7.17 -14.14
CA ALA A 105 32.33 -6.05 -13.26
C ALA A 105 33.57 -5.17 -13.01
N LEU A 106 34.75 -5.60 -13.43
CA LEU A 106 35.99 -4.86 -13.23
C LEU A 106 36.07 -3.58 -14.06
N MET A 107 36.41 -2.48 -13.42
CA MET A 107 36.64 -1.20 -14.08
C MET A 107 37.94 -1.25 -14.90
N THR A 108 37.88 -0.95 -16.19
CA THR A 108 39.07 -0.88 -17.08
C THR A 108 39.99 0.30 -16.75
N ASN A 109 39.42 1.40 -16.24
CA ASN A 109 40.14 2.59 -15.84
C ASN A 109 39.53 3.17 -14.54
N PRO A 110 40.04 2.80 -13.36
CA PRO A 110 39.49 3.24 -12.08
C PRO A 110 39.88 4.70 -11.78
N VAL A 111 39.08 5.65 -12.28
CA VAL A 111 39.26 7.10 -12.07
C VAL A 111 37.99 7.69 -11.49
N VAL A 112 38.12 8.48 -10.41
CA VAL A 112 37.02 9.28 -9.88
C VAL A 112 36.90 10.58 -10.65
N PRO A 113 35.75 10.88 -11.30
CA PRO A 113 35.52 12.12 -12.02
C PRO A 113 35.76 13.34 -11.11
N GLU A 114 36.31 14.43 -11.68
CA GLU A 114 36.62 15.65 -10.91
C GLU A 114 35.36 16.28 -10.27
N SER A 115 34.22 16.18 -10.92
CA SER A 115 32.91 16.63 -10.39
C SER A 115 32.53 15.92 -9.08
N LYS A 116 32.99 14.68 -8.89
CA LYS A 116 32.72 13.84 -7.72
C LYS A 116 33.81 13.90 -6.64
N ARG A 117 34.82 14.78 -6.80
CA ARG A 117 35.92 14.91 -5.84
C ARG A 117 35.62 15.95 -4.78
N PHE A 118 35.41 15.51 -3.56
CA PHE A 118 35.14 16.33 -2.38
C PHE A 118 36.03 15.92 -1.21
N CYS A 119 36.39 16.88 -0.38
CA CYS A 119 37.13 16.60 0.84
C CYS A 119 36.25 15.82 1.83
N TRP A 120 36.76 14.69 2.33
CA TRP A 120 36.04 13.85 3.28
C TRP A 120 35.75 14.55 4.62
N ASN A 121 36.58 15.52 5.04
CA ASN A 121 36.44 16.24 6.30
C ASN A 121 35.50 17.45 6.20
N CYS A 122 35.66 18.35 5.22
CA CYS A 122 34.89 19.59 5.14
C CYS A 122 33.83 19.60 4.02
N GLY A 123 33.71 18.56 3.21
CA GLY A 123 32.73 18.44 2.13
C GLY A 123 32.92 19.39 0.96
N ARG A 124 33.99 20.18 0.93
CA ARG A 124 34.25 21.13 -0.16
C ARG A 124 34.92 20.47 -1.36
N PRO A 125 34.70 20.96 -2.60
CA PRO A 125 35.31 20.43 -3.80
C PRO A 125 36.84 20.49 -3.69
N VAL A 126 37.54 19.39 -4.07
CA VAL A 126 38.99 19.31 -4.10
C VAL A 126 39.46 18.57 -5.34
N GLY A 127 40.71 18.77 -5.74
CA GLY A 127 41.35 18.04 -6.85
C GLY A 127 40.67 18.29 -8.21
N ARG A 128 40.08 19.49 -8.42
CA ARG A 128 39.43 19.89 -9.67
C ARG A 128 40.34 20.78 -10.48
N SER A 129 40.24 20.67 -11.80
CA SER A 129 40.90 21.59 -12.74
C SER A 129 40.49 23.05 -12.50
N GLY A 130 41.39 23.99 -12.69
CA GLY A 130 41.09 25.42 -12.63
C GLY A 130 40.19 25.85 -13.81
N PRO A 131 39.74 27.16 -13.85
CA PRO A 131 38.97 27.67 -14.98
C PRO A 131 39.75 27.52 -16.29
N GLU A 132 39.03 27.42 -17.41
CA GLU A 132 39.59 27.24 -18.77
C GLU A 132 40.72 28.21 -19.03
N GLY A 133 41.93 27.68 -19.27
CA GLY A 133 43.18 28.43 -19.57
C GLY A 133 44.29 28.25 -18.53
N SER A 134 44.08 27.55 -17.41
CA SER A 134 45.15 27.09 -16.53
C SER A 134 45.58 25.66 -16.88
N ASP A 135 46.85 25.41 -17.16
CA ASP A 135 47.45 24.12 -17.50
C ASP A 135 47.37 23.04 -16.37
N GLY A 136 46.58 23.26 -15.35
CA GLY A 136 46.43 22.36 -14.21
C GLY A 136 45.27 21.40 -14.34
N ARG A 137 45.51 20.13 -14.75
CA ARG A 137 44.58 19.02 -14.49
C ARG A 137 44.37 18.89 -12.97
N GLY A 138 43.13 18.64 -12.55
CA GLY A 138 42.82 18.42 -11.14
C GLY A 138 43.63 17.25 -10.56
N ALA A 139 44.33 17.46 -9.47
CA ALA A 139 45.16 16.45 -8.80
C ALA A 139 44.26 15.37 -8.17
N SER A 140 44.53 14.08 -8.40
CA SER A 140 43.79 12.97 -7.80
C SER A 140 44.15 12.74 -6.33
N GLU A 141 45.21 13.38 -5.82
CA GLU A 141 45.63 13.34 -4.42
C GLU A 141 46.25 14.68 -4.01
N GLY A 142 46.24 14.98 -2.73
CA GLY A 142 46.77 16.24 -2.19
C GLY A 142 46.18 16.61 -0.84
N TRP A 143 46.26 17.91 -0.51
CA TRP A 143 45.75 18.45 0.73
C TRP A 143 44.59 19.42 0.45
N CYS A 144 43.51 19.32 1.22
CA CYS A 144 42.38 20.22 1.06
C CYS A 144 42.80 21.67 1.35
N PRO A 145 42.60 22.62 0.40
CA PRO A 145 42.99 24.01 0.62
C PRO A 145 42.15 24.74 1.67
N TYR A 146 41.04 24.12 2.12
CA TYR A 146 40.11 24.76 3.07
C TYR A 146 40.31 24.28 4.51
N CYS A 147 40.61 23.00 4.74
CA CYS A 147 40.74 22.47 6.09
C CYS A 147 42.05 21.71 6.36
N GLY A 148 42.95 21.64 5.35
CA GLY A 148 44.25 20.99 5.50
C GLY A 148 44.25 19.46 5.56
N SER A 149 43.08 18.78 5.41
CA SER A 149 43.01 17.32 5.41
C SER A 149 43.57 16.73 4.12
N PRO A 150 44.27 15.58 4.18
CA PRO A 150 44.71 14.87 2.99
C PRO A 150 43.51 14.30 2.23
N TYR A 151 43.62 14.21 0.90
CA TYR A 151 42.65 13.47 0.08
C TYR A 151 43.37 12.66 -0.98
N THR A 152 42.85 11.48 -1.28
CA THR A 152 43.26 10.65 -2.42
C THR A 152 42.04 9.99 -3.05
N PHE A 153 41.99 10.07 -4.38
CA PHE A 153 40.97 9.41 -5.21
C PHE A 153 41.60 8.29 -6.04
N LEU A 154 42.82 7.89 -5.76
CA LEU A 154 43.50 6.77 -6.36
C LEU A 154 43.14 5.46 -5.65
N PRO A 155 43.01 4.32 -6.36
CA PRO A 155 42.89 3.03 -5.72
C PRO A 155 44.09 2.76 -4.80
N GLN A 156 43.83 2.30 -3.57
CA GLN A 156 44.88 1.98 -2.59
C GLN A 156 45.44 0.57 -2.78
N LEU A 157 44.64 -0.35 -3.35
CA LEU A 157 45.00 -1.72 -3.63
C LEU A 157 45.15 -1.93 -5.14
N SER A 158 46.10 -2.76 -5.53
CA SER A 158 46.38 -3.12 -6.92
C SER A 158 46.01 -4.57 -7.20
N PRO A 159 45.66 -4.92 -8.47
CA PRO A 159 45.48 -6.33 -8.84
C PRO A 159 46.70 -7.18 -8.48
N GLY A 160 46.48 -8.31 -7.81
CA GLY A 160 47.53 -9.21 -7.29
C GLY A 160 47.93 -8.97 -5.85
N ASP A 161 47.54 -7.86 -5.21
CA ASP A 161 47.76 -7.64 -3.78
C ASP A 161 46.99 -8.69 -2.98
N THR A 162 47.64 -9.24 -1.93
CA THR A 162 47.01 -10.23 -1.05
C THR A 162 46.78 -9.59 0.31
N ILE A 163 45.52 -9.46 0.71
CA ILE A 163 45.10 -8.84 1.96
C ILE A 163 44.88 -9.94 3.01
N ALA A 164 45.37 -9.71 4.23
CA ALA A 164 45.30 -10.66 5.35
C ALA A 164 45.78 -12.10 5.01
N GLY A 165 46.64 -12.22 3.99
CA GLY A 165 47.20 -13.52 3.58
C GLY A 165 46.22 -14.45 2.83
N GLN A 166 44.98 -13.99 2.50
CA GLN A 166 43.96 -14.84 1.89
C GLN A 166 43.13 -14.19 0.78
N TYR A 167 42.99 -12.88 0.78
CA TYR A 167 42.15 -12.19 -0.20
C TYR A 167 42.99 -11.59 -1.33
N GLU A 168 43.02 -12.23 -2.49
CA GLU A 168 43.71 -11.73 -3.66
C GLU A 168 42.83 -10.72 -4.43
N ILE A 169 43.31 -9.47 -4.56
CA ILE A 169 42.62 -8.40 -5.27
C ILE A 169 42.64 -8.64 -6.78
N LYS A 170 41.51 -8.61 -7.42
CA LYS A 170 41.37 -8.70 -8.88
C LYS A 170 41.24 -7.33 -9.56
N GLY A 171 40.75 -6.31 -8.84
CA GLY A 171 40.63 -4.93 -9.31
C GLY A 171 39.47 -4.18 -8.68
N CYS A 172 39.26 -2.94 -9.13
CA CYS A 172 38.18 -2.10 -8.66
C CYS A 172 36.87 -2.41 -9.41
N ILE A 173 35.73 -2.42 -8.70
CA ILE A 173 34.38 -2.54 -9.29
C ILE A 173 33.55 -1.27 -9.12
N ALA A 174 33.83 -0.45 -8.11
CA ALA A 174 33.12 0.81 -7.88
C ALA A 174 33.95 1.75 -7.00
N HIS A 175 33.54 3.04 -6.97
CA HIS A 175 33.98 4.00 -6.00
C HIS A 175 32.75 4.60 -5.31
N GLY A 176 32.61 4.43 -4.02
CA GLY A 176 31.53 4.96 -3.20
C GLY A 176 31.98 6.09 -2.31
N GLY A 177 31.09 6.56 -1.50
CA GLY A 177 31.38 7.61 -0.56
C GLY A 177 32.35 7.22 0.55
N LEU A 178 32.50 5.93 0.85
CA LEU A 178 33.46 5.42 1.84
C LEU A 178 34.78 4.97 1.20
N GLY A 179 34.96 5.15 -0.11
CA GLY A 179 36.18 4.78 -0.81
C GLY A 179 35.95 3.77 -1.93
N TRP A 180 37.04 3.16 -2.38
CA TRP A 180 37.05 2.16 -3.44
C TRP A 180 36.45 0.84 -2.97
N VAL A 181 35.78 0.17 -3.88
CA VAL A 181 35.22 -1.18 -3.73
C VAL A 181 35.98 -2.11 -4.66
N TYR A 182 36.59 -3.17 -4.11
CA TYR A 182 37.45 -4.09 -4.83
C TYR A 182 36.80 -5.46 -4.96
N LEU A 183 36.95 -6.08 -6.11
CA LEU A 183 36.67 -7.49 -6.32
C LEU A 183 37.91 -8.28 -5.89
N ALA A 184 37.73 -9.35 -5.14
CA ALA A 184 38.79 -10.23 -4.70
C ALA A 184 38.34 -11.69 -4.69
N VAL A 185 39.33 -12.59 -4.56
CA VAL A 185 39.14 -14.03 -4.40
C VAL A 185 39.63 -14.43 -3.03
N ASP A 186 38.82 -15.17 -2.29
CA ASP A 186 39.14 -15.76 -0.99
C ASP A 186 39.70 -17.17 -1.18
N HIS A 187 41.04 -17.31 -1.13
CA HIS A 187 41.72 -18.58 -1.33
C HIS A 187 41.51 -19.60 -0.23
N ASN A 188 41.09 -19.17 0.98
CA ASN A 188 40.82 -20.07 2.10
C ASN A 188 39.45 -20.75 1.98
N VAL A 189 38.55 -20.24 1.10
CA VAL A 189 37.20 -20.78 0.94
C VAL A 189 36.96 -21.09 -0.55
N ASN A 190 37.70 -22.04 -1.09
CA ASN A 190 37.54 -22.59 -2.44
C ASN A 190 37.46 -21.51 -3.56
N ASP A 191 38.38 -20.55 -3.50
CA ASP A 191 38.47 -19.43 -4.45
C ASP A 191 37.15 -18.66 -4.63
N ARG A 192 36.43 -18.45 -3.52
CA ARG A 192 35.14 -17.74 -3.54
C ARG A 192 35.34 -16.26 -3.89
N TRP A 193 34.50 -15.74 -4.75
CA TRP A 193 34.43 -14.31 -5.05
C TRP A 193 33.90 -13.52 -3.85
N VAL A 194 34.62 -12.46 -3.47
CA VAL A 194 34.27 -11.55 -2.39
C VAL A 194 34.50 -10.10 -2.80
N VAL A 195 33.88 -9.19 -2.07
CA VAL A 195 34.06 -7.75 -2.23
C VAL A 195 34.76 -7.20 -1.00
N LEU A 196 35.78 -6.40 -1.20
CA LEU A 196 36.43 -5.61 -0.15
C LEU A 196 36.03 -4.14 -0.30
N LYS A 197 35.40 -3.57 0.72
CA LYS A 197 35.01 -2.16 0.78
C LYS A 197 35.89 -1.45 1.81
N GLY A 198 36.68 -0.46 1.38
CA GLY A 198 37.52 0.35 2.26
C GLY A 198 36.68 1.19 3.22
N LEU A 199 37.13 1.30 4.46
CA LEU A 199 36.59 2.22 5.46
C LEU A 199 37.32 3.58 5.30
N VAL A 200 36.60 4.69 5.52
CA VAL A 200 37.16 6.04 5.34
C VAL A 200 38.33 6.28 6.28
N HIS A 201 39.41 6.80 5.78
CA HIS A 201 40.55 7.30 6.57
C HIS A 201 40.09 8.48 7.45
N SER A 202 40.05 8.31 8.75
CA SER A 202 39.90 9.39 9.72
C SER A 202 41.21 10.07 10.09
N GLY A 203 42.35 9.50 9.67
CA GLY A 203 43.66 9.98 10.06
C GLY A 203 44.04 9.70 11.53
N ASP A 204 43.10 9.09 12.27
CA ASP A 204 43.25 8.71 13.69
C ASP A 204 42.98 7.24 13.83
N ALA A 205 44.05 6.45 14.14
CA ALA A 205 44.00 5.01 14.27
C ALA A 205 43.06 4.55 15.43
N GLU A 206 42.93 5.35 16.49
CA GLU A 206 42.06 5.07 17.62
C GLU A 206 40.58 5.24 17.23
N ALA A 207 40.24 6.29 16.47
CA ALA A 207 38.90 6.50 15.93
C ALA A 207 38.53 5.42 14.92
N GLN A 208 39.45 4.90 14.12
CA GLN A 208 39.22 3.77 13.22
C GLN A 208 38.96 2.48 13.98
N ALA A 209 39.74 2.16 15.01
CA ALA A 209 39.55 0.95 15.83
C ALA A 209 38.18 0.96 16.53
N ILE A 210 37.74 2.14 17.03
CA ILE A 210 36.41 2.33 17.62
C ILE A 210 35.33 2.12 16.56
N ALA A 211 35.47 2.72 15.39
CA ALA A 211 34.49 2.60 14.29
C ALA A 211 34.40 1.16 13.75
N MET A 212 35.48 0.41 13.76
CA MET A 212 35.48 -1.02 13.43
C MET A 212 34.79 -1.85 14.49
N ALA A 213 35.10 -1.62 15.78
CA ALA A 213 34.46 -2.32 16.89
C ALA A 213 32.93 -2.04 16.94
N GLU A 214 32.54 -0.80 16.70
CA GLU A 214 31.11 -0.42 16.61
C GLU A 214 30.36 -1.09 15.46
N ARG A 215 31.06 -1.50 14.40
CA ARG A 215 30.44 -2.16 13.22
C ARG A 215 30.58 -3.69 13.25
N GLN A 216 31.26 -4.25 14.20
CA GLN A 216 31.45 -5.69 14.28
C GLN A 216 30.13 -6.45 14.44
N PHE A 217 29.08 -5.82 15.02
CA PHE A 217 27.75 -6.40 15.11
C PHE A 217 27.11 -6.64 13.72
N LEU A 218 27.55 -5.94 12.66
CA LEU A 218 27.05 -6.17 11.31
C LEU A 218 27.39 -7.56 10.76
N ALA A 219 28.42 -8.22 11.29
CA ALA A 219 28.74 -9.60 10.92
C ALA A 219 27.71 -10.61 11.47
N GLU A 220 26.92 -10.22 12.48
CA GLU A 220 25.85 -11.05 13.04
C GLU A 220 24.55 -10.95 12.25
N VAL A 221 24.45 -9.99 11.30
CA VAL A 221 23.27 -9.80 10.46
C VAL A 221 23.24 -10.89 9.38
N VAL A 222 22.28 -11.80 9.48
CA VAL A 222 22.08 -12.90 8.52
C VAL A 222 20.65 -12.90 8.04
N HIS A 223 20.45 -12.51 6.76
CA HIS A 223 19.14 -12.52 6.10
C HIS A 223 19.29 -12.73 4.59
N PRO A 224 18.44 -13.51 3.92
CA PRO A 224 18.57 -13.79 2.47
C PRO A 224 18.65 -12.53 1.60
N SER A 225 17.86 -11.51 1.93
CA SER A 225 17.81 -10.25 1.18
C SER A 225 18.79 -9.18 1.71
N ILE A 226 19.80 -9.55 2.47
CA ILE A 226 20.88 -8.65 2.93
C ILE A 226 22.22 -9.25 2.51
N VAL A 227 23.14 -8.42 2.05
CA VAL A 227 24.51 -8.84 1.74
C VAL A 227 25.21 -9.38 3.01
N GLN A 228 25.80 -10.56 2.89
CA GLN A 228 26.52 -11.20 4.01
C GLN A 228 27.89 -10.57 4.19
N ILE A 229 28.21 -10.11 5.40
CA ILE A 229 29.57 -9.73 5.80
C ILE A 229 30.29 -10.98 6.30
N PHE A 230 31.48 -11.23 5.78
CA PHE A 230 32.28 -12.41 6.13
C PHE A 230 33.36 -12.07 7.12
N ASN A 231 33.99 -10.88 6.97
CA ASN A 231 35.14 -10.53 7.79
C ASN A 231 35.40 -9.02 7.84
N PHE A 232 36.23 -8.60 8.79
CA PHE A 232 36.82 -7.28 8.85
C PHE A 232 38.34 -7.48 8.89
N VAL A 233 39.07 -6.84 7.98
CA VAL A 233 40.51 -6.99 7.85
C VAL A 233 41.20 -5.64 7.80
N GLU A 234 42.43 -5.59 8.25
CA GLU A 234 43.29 -4.42 8.14
C GLU A 234 44.43 -4.68 7.15
N HIS A 235 44.78 -3.65 6.42
CA HIS A 235 45.92 -3.65 5.52
C HIS A 235 46.65 -2.32 5.57
N VAL A 236 47.95 -2.32 5.48
CA VAL A 236 48.78 -1.13 5.49
C VAL A 236 48.76 -0.50 4.10
N ASP A 237 48.41 0.78 4.00
CA ASP A 237 48.36 1.51 2.73
C ASP A 237 49.78 1.84 2.21
N ARG A 238 49.87 2.53 1.07
CA ARG A 238 51.12 2.96 0.44
C ARG A 238 51.95 3.93 1.30
N HIS A 239 51.32 4.55 2.29
CA HIS A 239 51.94 5.53 3.20
C HIS A 239 52.37 4.90 4.53
N GLY A 240 52.00 3.63 4.74
CA GLY A 240 52.31 2.92 5.98
C GLY A 240 51.21 3.00 7.03
N ASP A 241 50.05 3.58 6.67
CA ASP A 241 48.92 3.74 7.57
C ASP A 241 48.00 2.51 7.52
N PRO A 242 47.46 2.03 8.65
CA PRO A 242 46.50 0.92 8.65
C PRO A 242 45.15 1.37 8.10
N VAL A 243 44.64 0.62 7.15
CA VAL A 243 43.30 0.82 6.54
C VAL A 243 42.45 -0.40 6.79
N GLY A 244 41.25 -0.18 7.33
CA GLY A 244 40.25 -1.23 7.51
C GLY A 244 39.44 -1.51 6.24
N TYR A 245 39.15 -2.79 6.01
CA TYR A 245 38.30 -3.26 4.92
C TYR A 245 37.20 -4.18 5.46
N ILE A 246 35.98 -4.01 4.95
CA ILE A 246 34.88 -4.95 5.15
C ILE A 246 34.94 -5.96 4.02
N VAL A 247 34.98 -7.24 4.32
CA VAL A 247 34.92 -8.35 3.37
C VAL A 247 33.50 -8.87 3.34
N MET A 248 32.86 -8.85 2.18
CA MET A 248 31.45 -9.21 2.02
C MET A 248 31.21 -10.06 0.77
N GLU A 249 30.02 -10.62 0.69
CA GLU A 249 29.53 -11.39 -0.44
C GLU A 249 29.57 -10.57 -1.74
N TYR A 250 30.07 -11.19 -2.83
CA TYR A 250 29.90 -10.63 -4.17
C TYR A 250 28.50 -10.92 -4.67
N ILE A 251 27.77 -9.89 -5.15
CA ILE A 251 26.43 -9.98 -5.72
C ILE A 251 26.53 -9.69 -7.23
N GLY A 252 26.36 -10.73 -8.04
CA GLY A 252 26.32 -10.62 -9.50
C GLY A 252 24.93 -10.23 -9.99
N GLY A 253 24.58 -8.94 -9.97
CA GLY A 253 23.25 -8.48 -10.32
C GLY A 253 23.25 -7.04 -10.85
N GLN A 254 22.06 -6.48 -11.06
CA GLN A 254 21.86 -5.09 -11.47
C GLN A 254 21.20 -4.30 -10.35
N SER A 255 21.67 -3.07 -10.09
CA SER A 255 20.97 -2.19 -9.15
C SER A 255 19.67 -1.69 -9.74
N LEU A 256 18.69 -1.35 -8.88
CA LEU A 256 17.43 -0.75 -9.34
C LEU A 256 17.59 0.71 -9.77
N LYS A 257 18.81 1.24 -9.81
CA LYS A 257 19.08 2.59 -10.33
C LYS A 257 18.57 2.69 -11.77
N GLN A 258 17.73 3.68 -12.03
CA GLN A 258 17.22 3.95 -13.36
C GLN A 258 18.06 5.01 -14.06
N SER A 259 18.12 4.95 -15.39
CA SER A 259 18.64 6.05 -16.19
C SER A 259 17.82 7.32 -15.97
N LYS A 260 18.42 8.49 -16.11
CA LYS A 260 17.72 9.78 -15.91
C LYS A 260 16.42 9.85 -16.73
N GLY A 261 15.30 10.06 -16.05
CA GLY A 261 13.97 10.14 -16.66
C GLY A 261 13.29 8.80 -16.96
N ALA A 262 13.91 7.66 -16.67
CA ALA A 262 13.25 6.35 -16.74
C ALA A 262 12.58 6.03 -15.40
N THR A 263 11.34 5.56 -15.43
CA THR A 263 10.60 5.10 -14.28
C THR A 263 10.13 3.67 -14.46
N LEU A 264 10.00 2.93 -13.36
CA LEU A 264 9.41 1.59 -13.36
C LEU A 264 7.88 1.68 -13.37
N ARG A 265 7.24 0.61 -13.80
CA ARG A 265 5.81 0.42 -13.57
C ARG A 265 5.56 0.32 -12.05
N VAL A 266 4.45 0.93 -11.59
CA VAL A 266 4.11 0.92 -10.15
C VAL A 266 4.05 -0.49 -9.57
N ALA A 267 3.46 -1.44 -10.31
CA ALA A 267 3.38 -2.84 -9.89
C ALA A 267 4.77 -3.47 -9.67
N GLU A 268 5.73 -3.20 -10.55
CA GLU A 268 7.11 -3.71 -10.43
C GLU A 268 7.83 -3.11 -9.22
N ALA A 269 7.78 -1.78 -9.07
CA ALA A 269 8.40 -1.11 -7.94
C ALA A 269 7.85 -1.59 -6.61
N ILE A 270 6.53 -1.75 -6.49
CA ILE A 270 5.90 -2.29 -5.27
C ILE A 270 6.36 -3.74 -5.05
N ALA A 271 6.36 -4.58 -6.08
CA ALA A 271 6.78 -5.98 -5.97
C ALA A 271 8.24 -6.10 -5.49
N TYR A 272 9.14 -5.26 -5.96
CA TYR A 272 10.53 -5.22 -5.49
C TYR A 272 10.63 -4.84 -4.00
N LEU A 273 9.89 -3.81 -3.59
CA LEU A 273 9.94 -3.39 -2.18
C LEU A 273 9.28 -4.40 -1.23
N LEU A 274 8.26 -5.14 -1.69
CA LEU A 274 7.68 -6.24 -0.91
C LEU A 274 8.68 -7.37 -0.62
N GLU A 275 9.66 -7.60 -1.50
CA GLU A 275 10.74 -8.58 -1.25
C GLU A 275 11.84 -8.04 -0.31
N ILE A 276 11.95 -6.72 -0.20
CA ILE A 276 12.96 -6.05 0.65
C ILE A 276 12.45 -5.77 2.06
N LEU A 277 11.15 -5.46 2.22
CA LEU A 277 10.58 -5.11 3.52
C LEU A 277 10.79 -6.15 4.62
N PRO A 278 10.78 -7.48 4.37
CA PRO A 278 11.13 -8.48 5.38
C PRO A 278 12.56 -8.32 5.94
N ALA A 279 13.50 -7.83 5.12
CA ALA A 279 14.86 -7.54 5.61
C ALA A 279 14.87 -6.35 6.58
N LEU A 280 14.06 -5.31 6.32
CA LEU A 280 13.90 -4.21 7.27
C LEU A 280 13.19 -4.65 8.55
N THR A 281 12.13 -5.47 8.45
CA THR A 281 11.47 -6.07 9.62
C THR A 281 12.48 -6.84 10.49
N TYR A 282 13.32 -7.65 9.86
CA TYR A 282 14.37 -8.39 10.56
C TYR A 282 15.35 -7.45 11.29
N LEU A 283 15.87 -6.41 10.60
CA LEU A 283 16.76 -5.43 11.22
C LEU A 283 16.08 -4.72 12.40
N HIS A 284 14.83 -4.28 12.25
CA HIS A 284 14.08 -3.62 13.32
C HIS A 284 13.88 -4.52 14.53
N THR A 285 13.65 -5.82 14.33
CA THR A 285 13.47 -6.81 15.40
C THR A 285 14.73 -6.98 16.24
N ILE A 286 15.93 -6.89 15.63
CA ILE A 286 17.22 -6.96 16.34
C ILE A 286 17.72 -5.57 16.80
N GLY A 287 16.87 -4.54 16.72
CA GLY A 287 17.18 -3.20 17.23
C GLY A 287 18.04 -2.35 16.29
N LEU A 288 18.08 -2.66 15.01
CA LEU A 288 18.82 -1.94 13.97
C LEU A 288 17.89 -1.25 12.98
N VAL A 289 18.39 -0.20 12.32
CA VAL A 289 17.76 0.50 11.19
C VAL A 289 18.74 0.64 10.04
N TYR A 290 18.22 0.62 8.82
CA TYR A 290 19.02 0.61 7.60
C TYR A 290 19.50 2.00 7.17
N ASN A 291 18.65 3.03 7.29
CA ASN A 291 18.85 4.46 7.05
C ASN A 291 19.14 4.92 5.61
N ASP A 292 19.71 4.11 4.73
CA ASP A 292 20.12 4.51 3.37
C ASP A 292 19.47 3.66 2.28
N LEU A 293 18.15 3.41 2.43
CA LEU A 293 17.41 2.71 1.37
C LEU A 293 17.20 3.65 0.18
N LYS A 294 17.73 3.23 -0.95
CA LYS A 294 17.62 3.91 -2.26
C LYS A 294 17.78 2.90 -3.39
N PRO A 295 17.38 3.24 -4.62
CA PRO A 295 17.45 2.31 -5.75
C PRO A 295 18.85 1.72 -5.99
N GLU A 296 19.92 2.50 -5.74
CA GLU A 296 21.31 2.08 -5.90
C GLU A 296 21.73 0.96 -4.95
N ASN A 297 21.12 0.91 -3.77
CA ASN A 297 21.46 -0.06 -2.71
C ASN A 297 20.63 -1.34 -2.78
N ILE A 298 19.75 -1.48 -3.79
CA ILE A 298 18.96 -2.68 -4.03
C ILE A 298 19.47 -3.36 -5.29
N MET A 299 20.00 -4.58 -5.17
CA MET A 299 20.46 -5.39 -6.29
C MET A 299 19.43 -6.46 -6.64
N LEU A 300 19.08 -6.52 -7.92
CA LEU A 300 18.29 -7.58 -8.51
C LEU A 300 19.23 -8.64 -9.11
N THR A 301 19.15 -9.85 -8.58
CA THR A 301 19.90 -11.03 -9.08
C THR A 301 18.97 -12.00 -9.77
N GLU A 302 19.48 -13.10 -10.31
CA GLU A 302 18.65 -14.16 -10.89
C GLU A 302 17.63 -14.71 -9.92
N GLU A 303 18.00 -14.90 -8.65
CA GLU A 303 17.15 -15.57 -7.65
C GLU A 303 16.40 -14.64 -6.70
N GLN A 304 16.94 -13.46 -6.37
CA GLN A 304 16.42 -12.63 -5.29
C GLN A 304 16.83 -11.15 -5.41
N LEU A 305 16.21 -10.30 -4.56
CA LEU A 305 16.67 -8.94 -4.35
C LEU A 305 17.51 -8.89 -3.06
N LYS A 306 18.60 -8.12 -3.08
CA LYS A 306 19.47 -7.94 -1.92
C LYS A 306 19.81 -6.47 -1.66
N LEU A 307 19.85 -6.12 -0.39
CA LEU A 307 20.44 -4.88 0.10
C LEU A 307 21.96 -5.04 0.16
N ILE A 308 22.71 -4.14 -0.49
CA ILE A 308 24.15 -4.30 -0.68
C ILE A 308 25.03 -3.37 0.16
N ASP A 309 24.51 -2.31 0.72
CA ASP A 309 25.29 -1.34 1.49
C ASP A 309 24.80 -1.23 2.94
N LEU A 310 25.56 -1.81 3.88
CA LEU A 310 25.28 -1.74 5.31
C LEU A 310 26.03 -0.58 6.01
N GLY A 311 26.68 0.31 5.24
CA GLY A 311 27.51 1.39 5.80
C GLY A 311 26.74 2.41 6.65
N ALA A 312 25.42 2.52 6.47
CA ALA A 312 24.56 3.43 7.21
C ALA A 312 23.73 2.75 8.31
N VAL A 313 23.82 1.40 8.42
CA VAL A 313 23.08 0.66 9.45
C VAL A 313 23.57 1.08 10.84
N SER A 314 22.60 1.35 11.71
CA SER A 314 22.88 1.82 13.06
C SER A 314 21.86 1.26 14.07
N ARG A 315 22.16 1.36 15.35
CA ARG A 315 21.20 1.02 16.40
C ARG A 315 20.07 2.04 16.46
N ILE A 316 18.88 1.57 16.77
CA ILE A 316 17.71 2.44 16.99
C ILE A 316 18.04 3.45 18.11
N ASN A 317 17.68 4.72 17.90
CA ASN A 317 17.93 5.83 18.82
C ASN A 317 19.41 6.11 19.13
N SER A 318 20.35 5.63 18.30
CA SER A 318 21.75 5.97 18.47
C SER A 318 22.03 7.42 18.07
N PHE A 319 22.87 8.10 18.84
CA PHE A 319 23.41 9.42 18.51
C PHE A 319 24.87 9.26 18.14
N GLY A 320 25.19 9.35 16.88
CA GLY A 320 26.54 9.22 16.33
C GLY A 320 26.63 9.82 14.94
N TYR A 321 27.58 9.40 14.14
CA TYR A 321 27.66 9.80 12.74
C TYR A 321 26.47 9.26 11.97
N LEU A 322 25.62 10.16 11.48
CA LEU A 322 24.47 9.83 10.66
C LEU A 322 24.91 9.74 9.20
N TYR A 323 24.93 8.54 8.67
CA TYR A 323 25.15 8.29 7.24
C TYR A 323 23.80 8.15 6.53
N GLY A 324 23.73 8.64 5.30
CA GLY A 324 22.55 8.51 4.46
C GLY A 324 22.58 9.47 3.28
N THR A 325 21.70 9.27 2.33
CA THR A 325 21.67 10.07 1.10
C THR A 325 20.64 11.20 1.20
N PRO A 326 21.06 12.48 1.02
CA PRO A 326 20.13 13.61 0.99
C PRO A 326 19.03 13.40 -0.05
N GLY A 327 17.79 13.79 0.31
CA GLY A 327 16.60 13.58 -0.52
C GLY A 327 15.89 12.26 -0.29
N PHE A 328 16.52 11.29 0.38
CA PHE A 328 15.90 10.05 0.86
C PHE A 328 15.72 10.03 2.38
N GLN A 329 16.50 10.79 3.10
CA GLN A 329 16.47 10.83 4.57
C GLN A 329 15.24 11.53 5.13
N ALA A 330 14.74 11.02 6.25
CA ALA A 330 13.66 11.62 7.01
C ALA A 330 14.10 12.98 7.61
N PRO A 331 13.24 14.01 7.58
CA PRO A 331 13.62 15.37 7.99
C PRO A 331 13.97 15.49 9.48
N GLU A 332 13.43 14.61 10.32
CA GLU A 332 13.65 14.59 11.75
C GLU A 332 14.93 13.86 12.21
N ILE A 333 15.58 13.10 11.34
CA ILE A 333 16.67 12.16 11.72
C ILE A 333 17.80 12.85 12.50
N VAL A 334 18.12 14.11 12.16
CA VAL A 334 19.16 14.88 12.85
C VAL A 334 18.80 15.17 14.31
N ARG A 335 17.50 15.24 14.61
CA ARG A 335 16.98 15.58 15.95
C ARG A 335 16.67 14.34 16.79
N THR A 336 16.08 13.31 16.16
CA THR A 336 15.60 12.11 16.87
C THR A 336 16.62 10.97 16.85
N GLY A 337 17.63 11.05 16.01
CA GLY A 337 18.40 9.88 15.63
C GLY A 337 17.60 8.94 14.71
N PRO A 338 18.21 7.83 14.28
CA PRO A 338 17.59 6.84 13.43
C PRO A 338 16.54 6.00 14.18
N THR A 339 15.38 5.80 13.55
CA THR A 339 14.24 5.06 14.12
C THR A 339 13.58 4.21 13.04
N VAL A 340 12.67 3.30 13.40
CA VAL A 340 11.84 2.57 12.44
C VAL A 340 11.11 3.55 11.49
N ALA A 341 10.59 4.66 12.01
CA ALA A 341 9.89 5.64 11.19
C ALA A 341 10.79 6.35 10.18
N THR A 342 12.11 6.48 10.45
CA THR A 342 13.05 7.02 9.45
C THR A 342 13.28 6.05 8.30
N ASP A 343 13.34 4.73 8.55
CA ASP A 343 13.40 3.73 7.49
C ASP A 343 12.12 3.69 6.65
N ILE A 344 10.93 3.77 7.28
CA ILE A 344 9.66 3.87 6.55
C ILE A 344 9.65 5.05 5.59
N TYR A 345 10.21 6.20 6.01
CA TYR A 345 10.35 7.37 5.14
C TYR A 345 11.25 7.06 3.94
N THR A 346 12.41 6.41 4.14
CA THR A 346 13.32 6.05 3.03
C THR A 346 12.66 5.07 2.05
N VAL A 347 11.85 4.12 2.53
CA VAL A 347 11.05 3.22 1.66
C VAL A 347 10.09 4.02 0.79
N GLY A 348 9.34 4.96 1.38
CA GLY A 348 8.41 5.83 0.65
C GLY A 348 9.12 6.68 -0.41
N ARG A 349 10.29 7.25 -0.08
CA ARG A 349 11.11 8.03 -1.03
C ARG A 349 11.66 7.16 -2.14
N THR A 350 12.09 5.93 -1.83
CA THR A 350 12.59 4.98 -2.82
C THR A 350 11.50 4.57 -3.80
N LEU A 351 10.29 4.25 -3.32
CA LEU A 351 9.14 4.00 -4.18
C LEU A 351 8.83 5.19 -5.10
N ALA A 352 8.82 6.41 -4.52
CA ALA A 352 8.60 7.63 -5.30
C ALA A 352 9.69 7.84 -6.36
N ALA A 353 10.95 7.63 -6.03
CA ALA A 353 12.07 7.75 -6.98
C ALA A 353 12.02 6.72 -8.12
N LEU A 354 11.53 5.51 -7.84
CA LEU A 354 11.39 4.45 -8.85
C LEU A 354 10.22 4.69 -9.81
N THR A 355 9.17 5.40 -9.40
CA THR A 355 7.90 5.45 -10.14
C THR A 355 7.46 6.82 -10.61
N LEU A 356 7.96 7.90 -10.00
CA LEU A 356 7.55 9.27 -10.27
C LEU A 356 8.71 10.10 -10.83
N ASN A 357 8.37 11.13 -11.60
CA ASN A 357 9.33 12.11 -12.07
C ASN A 357 9.63 13.14 -10.96
N LEU A 358 10.45 12.74 -9.99
CA LEU A 358 10.82 13.63 -8.90
C LEU A 358 11.69 14.78 -9.40
N ARG A 359 11.35 15.99 -8.96
CA ARG A 359 12.17 17.20 -9.26
C ARG A 359 13.46 17.16 -8.48
N THR A 360 14.56 17.53 -9.14
CA THR A 360 15.86 17.71 -8.50
C THR A 360 16.22 19.19 -8.43
N ARG A 361 16.83 19.60 -7.32
CA ARG A 361 17.40 20.94 -7.13
C ARG A 361 18.81 20.80 -6.57
N ASN A 362 19.81 21.29 -7.27
CA ASN A 362 21.23 21.12 -6.93
C ASN A 362 21.61 19.62 -6.75
N GLY A 363 21.14 18.75 -7.64
CA GLY A 363 21.40 17.32 -7.55
C GLY A 363 20.61 16.55 -6.47
N ARG A 364 19.72 17.19 -5.71
CA ARG A 364 18.92 16.58 -4.63
C ARG A 364 17.45 16.48 -5.01
N TYR A 365 16.83 15.36 -4.72
CA TYR A 365 15.37 15.29 -4.82
C TYR A 365 14.73 16.30 -3.87
N VAL A 366 13.78 17.07 -4.41
CA VAL A 366 12.98 17.99 -3.61
C VAL A 366 12.07 17.20 -2.68
N ASP A 367 11.86 17.71 -1.46
CA ASP A 367 10.94 17.09 -0.50
C ASP A 367 9.49 17.06 -1.02
N GLY A 368 8.71 16.09 -0.55
CA GLY A 368 7.33 15.89 -0.96
C GLY A 368 7.18 15.08 -2.25
N LEU A 369 5.96 15.09 -2.80
CA LEU A 369 5.59 14.43 -4.05
C LEU A 369 5.16 15.48 -5.08
N PRO A 370 5.34 15.23 -6.38
CA PRO A 370 4.79 16.09 -7.43
C PRO A 370 3.25 16.01 -7.41
N GLU A 371 2.56 17.16 -7.29
CA GLU A 371 1.10 17.20 -7.16
C GLU A 371 0.38 16.74 -8.43
N ASP A 372 0.95 17.05 -9.59
CA ASP A 372 0.33 16.81 -10.92
C ASP A 372 0.89 15.56 -11.63
N ASP A 373 1.50 14.62 -10.91
CA ASP A 373 2.06 13.43 -11.55
C ASP A 373 0.92 12.48 -12.01
N PRO A 374 0.90 12.06 -13.29
CA PRO A 374 -0.15 11.21 -13.85
C PRO A 374 -0.24 9.84 -13.15
N VAL A 375 0.83 9.34 -12.56
CA VAL A 375 0.84 8.10 -11.79
C VAL A 375 -0.01 8.25 -10.53
N LEU A 376 0.12 9.38 -9.83
CA LEU A 376 -0.67 9.65 -8.62
C LEU A 376 -2.15 9.87 -8.94
N ALA A 377 -2.46 10.50 -10.07
CA ALA A 377 -3.83 10.65 -10.54
C ALA A 377 -4.44 9.29 -10.95
N ARG A 378 -3.64 8.39 -11.55
CA ARG A 378 -4.10 7.07 -11.96
C ARG A 378 -4.31 6.12 -10.77
N TYR A 379 -3.43 6.13 -9.76
CA TYR A 379 -3.40 5.19 -8.64
C TYR A 379 -3.56 5.92 -7.29
N ASP A 380 -4.79 6.34 -6.96
CA ASP A 380 -5.10 7.12 -5.74
C ASP A 380 -4.58 6.44 -4.46
N SER A 381 -4.83 5.13 -4.31
CA SER A 381 -4.37 4.38 -3.14
C SER A 381 -2.84 4.35 -3.01
N TYR A 382 -2.13 4.29 -4.13
CA TYR A 382 -0.68 4.41 -4.15
C TYR A 382 -0.22 5.80 -3.71
N GLY A 383 -0.88 6.85 -4.21
CA GLY A 383 -0.61 8.23 -3.80
C GLY A 383 -0.82 8.46 -2.30
N ARG A 384 -1.88 7.89 -1.71
CA ARG A 384 -2.14 7.94 -0.25
C ARG A 384 -1.06 7.20 0.52
N LEU A 385 -0.66 6.01 0.06
CA LEU A 385 0.42 5.22 0.69
C LEU A 385 1.73 5.99 0.71
N LEU A 386 2.13 6.60 -0.41
CA LEU A 386 3.33 7.42 -0.47
C LEU A 386 3.25 8.62 0.48
N ARG A 387 2.13 9.37 0.50
CA ARG A 387 1.95 10.52 1.41
C ARG A 387 2.07 10.11 2.86
N ARG A 388 1.45 8.98 3.27
CA ARG A 388 1.58 8.43 4.61
C ARG A 388 3.02 8.04 4.94
N SER A 389 3.73 7.38 4.02
CA SER A 389 5.11 6.93 4.24
C SER A 389 6.08 8.08 4.47
N ILE A 390 5.88 9.21 3.77
CA ILE A 390 6.75 10.38 3.85
C ILE A 390 6.14 11.54 4.66
N ASP A 391 5.15 11.28 5.52
CA ASP A 391 4.56 12.32 6.37
C ASP A 391 5.66 12.99 7.22
N PRO A 392 5.67 14.33 7.33
CA PRO A 392 6.64 15.03 8.17
C PRO A 392 6.58 14.64 9.65
N ASP A 393 5.41 14.26 10.18
CA ASP A 393 5.27 13.71 11.53
C ASP A 393 5.49 12.19 11.52
N PRO A 394 6.59 11.67 12.10
CA PRO A 394 6.90 10.24 12.11
C PRO A 394 5.80 9.38 12.74
N ARG A 395 4.97 9.94 13.64
CA ARG A 395 3.87 9.22 14.31
C ARG A 395 2.70 8.95 13.36
N ARG A 396 2.61 9.64 12.22
CA ARG A 396 1.58 9.43 11.20
C ARG A 396 2.00 8.43 10.14
N ARG A 397 3.28 8.08 10.06
CA ARG A 397 3.78 7.05 9.14
C ARG A 397 3.32 5.66 9.56
N PHE A 398 3.65 4.65 8.79
CA PHE A 398 3.47 3.26 9.21
C PHE A 398 4.32 2.97 10.45
N SER A 399 3.77 2.21 11.37
CA SER A 399 4.42 1.89 12.65
C SER A 399 5.51 0.83 12.51
N SER A 400 5.46 0.02 11.47
CA SER A 400 6.42 -1.04 11.17
C SER A 400 6.51 -1.30 9.66
N ALA A 401 7.59 -1.99 9.27
CA ALA A 401 7.76 -2.48 7.90
C ALA A 401 6.69 -3.52 7.53
N ASP A 402 6.20 -4.32 8.48
CA ASP A 402 5.13 -5.30 8.26
C ASP A 402 3.78 -4.62 7.99
N GLU A 403 3.44 -3.57 8.76
CA GLU A 403 2.23 -2.77 8.48
C GLU A 403 2.28 -2.16 7.08
N MET A 404 3.43 -1.58 6.71
CA MET A 404 3.63 -1.02 5.37
C MET A 404 3.54 -2.09 4.30
N SER A 405 4.14 -3.27 4.50
CA SER A 405 4.10 -4.40 3.58
C SER A 405 2.69 -4.89 3.33
N ALA A 406 1.87 -5.03 4.37
CA ALA A 406 0.46 -5.43 4.25
C ALA A 406 -0.33 -4.43 3.40
N GLN A 407 -0.14 -3.12 3.62
CA GLN A 407 -0.81 -2.08 2.85
C GLN A 407 -0.29 -1.99 1.41
N LEU A 408 1.01 -2.15 1.19
CA LEU A 408 1.59 -2.24 -0.16
C LEU A 408 1.01 -3.42 -0.95
N LEU A 409 0.83 -4.58 -0.33
CA LEU A 409 0.23 -5.74 -0.99
C LEU A 409 -1.22 -5.48 -1.39
N GLY A 410 -2.00 -4.78 -0.56
CA GLY A 410 -3.36 -4.34 -0.88
C GLY A 410 -3.38 -3.39 -2.08
N VAL A 411 -2.49 -2.38 -2.07
CA VAL A 411 -2.33 -1.43 -3.19
C VAL A 411 -1.84 -2.15 -4.46
N LEU A 412 -0.93 -3.13 -4.35
CA LEU A 412 -0.45 -3.91 -5.49
C LEU A 412 -1.60 -4.65 -6.18
N ARG A 413 -2.49 -5.28 -5.41
CA ARG A 413 -3.68 -5.96 -5.95
C ARG A 413 -4.55 -5.01 -6.76
N GLU A 414 -4.78 -3.81 -6.24
CA GLU A 414 -5.55 -2.76 -6.92
C GLU A 414 -4.86 -2.29 -8.22
N VAL A 415 -3.55 -2.04 -8.17
CA VAL A 415 -2.77 -1.62 -9.34
C VAL A 415 -2.79 -2.69 -10.43
N VAL A 416 -2.52 -3.95 -10.07
CA VAL A 416 -2.50 -5.07 -11.03
C VAL A 416 -3.89 -5.30 -11.61
N ALA A 417 -4.94 -5.29 -10.77
CA ALA A 417 -6.31 -5.44 -11.25
C ALA A 417 -6.70 -4.32 -12.23
N LYS A 418 -6.34 -3.08 -11.94
CA LYS A 418 -6.58 -1.93 -12.81
C LYS A 418 -5.83 -1.99 -14.14
N ASP A 419 -4.61 -2.54 -14.14
CA ASP A 419 -3.77 -2.63 -15.34
C ASP A 419 -4.12 -3.83 -16.22
N THR A 420 -4.54 -4.95 -15.62
CA THR A 420 -4.83 -6.21 -16.34
C THR A 420 -6.32 -6.42 -16.62
N GLY A 421 -7.21 -5.73 -15.90
CA GLY A 421 -8.65 -5.98 -15.93
C GLY A 421 -9.05 -7.30 -15.24
N VAL A 422 -8.13 -7.98 -14.54
CA VAL A 422 -8.40 -9.24 -13.84
C VAL A 422 -8.40 -9.00 -12.34
N PRO A 423 -9.50 -9.28 -11.63
CA PRO A 423 -9.58 -9.12 -10.18
C PRO A 423 -8.49 -9.89 -9.44
N ARG A 424 -7.95 -9.29 -8.40
CA ARG A 424 -6.88 -9.84 -7.55
C ARG A 424 -7.25 -9.73 -6.07
N GLY A 425 -8.39 -10.32 -5.70
CA GLY A 425 -8.88 -10.33 -4.33
C GLY A 425 -7.88 -10.91 -3.33
N GLY A 426 -8.05 -10.57 -2.05
CA GLY A 426 -7.26 -11.10 -0.97
C GLY A 426 -7.87 -10.78 0.39
N LEU A 427 -7.39 -11.48 1.41
CA LEU A 427 -7.83 -11.22 2.78
C LEU A 427 -7.14 -9.97 3.34
N SER A 428 -7.89 -9.20 4.10
CA SER A 428 -7.36 -8.09 4.90
C SER A 428 -6.76 -8.62 6.21
N THR A 429 -5.70 -7.97 6.67
CA THR A 429 -5.13 -8.20 8.02
C THR A 429 -5.69 -7.22 9.05
N VAL A 430 -6.50 -6.26 8.62
CA VAL A 430 -7.02 -5.14 9.42
C VAL A 430 -8.53 -5.21 9.60
N PHE A 431 -9.25 -5.69 8.57
CA PHE A 431 -10.71 -5.81 8.56
C PHE A 431 -11.18 -7.24 8.35
N SER A 432 -12.34 -7.57 8.90
CA SER A 432 -13.04 -8.80 8.56
C SER A 432 -13.51 -8.79 7.10
N PRO A 433 -13.83 -9.94 6.50
CA PRO A 433 -14.66 -9.96 5.29
C PRO A 433 -15.97 -9.20 5.51
N SER A 434 -16.63 -8.75 4.42
CA SER A 434 -17.98 -8.17 4.50
C SER A 434 -18.93 -9.19 5.16
N ARG A 435 -19.74 -8.70 6.11
CA ARG A 435 -20.63 -9.58 6.91
C ARG A 435 -21.82 -10.10 6.13
N SER A 436 -22.31 -9.29 5.18
CA SER A 436 -23.37 -9.65 4.24
C SER A 436 -23.26 -8.78 2.98
N THR A 437 -24.24 -8.91 2.09
CA THR A 437 -24.40 -8.04 0.92
C THR A 437 -25.50 -7.01 1.17
N PHE A 438 -25.35 -5.82 0.61
CA PHE A 438 -26.38 -4.76 0.65
C PHE A 438 -26.66 -4.22 -0.74
N GLY A 439 -27.85 -3.67 -0.92
CA GLY A 439 -28.26 -2.99 -2.14
C GLY A 439 -28.37 -3.86 -3.38
N VAL A 440 -28.43 -5.19 -3.22
CA VAL A 440 -28.43 -6.16 -4.33
C VAL A 440 -29.79 -6.21 -5.03
N ASP A 441 -30.87 -6.14 -4.26
CA ASP A 441 -32.24 -6.30 -4.79
C ASP A 441 -32.87 -4.98 -5.26
N LEU A 442 -32.27 -3.82 -4.95
CA LEU A 442 -32.93 -2.50 -5.09
C LEU A 442 -33.51 -2.24 -6.49
N LEU A 443 -32.76 -2.53 -7.56
CA LEU A 443 -33.22 -2.29 -8.93
C LEU A 443 -34.29 -3.28 -9.41
N VAL A 444 -34.45 -4.41 -8.74
CA VAL A 444 -35.46 -5.42 -9.07
C VAL A 444 -36.66 -5.37 -8.13
N ALA A 445 -36.45 -4.94 -6.88
CA ALA A 445 -37.45 -4.95 -5.83
C ALA A 445 -38.74 -4.16 -6.19
N HIS A 446 -38.62 -3.05 -6.94
CA HIS A 446 -39.82 -2.30 -7.36
C HIS A 446 -40.74 -3.13 -8.26
N THR A 447 -40.21 -4.13 -8.97
CA THR A 447 -41.01 -5.00 -9.81
C THR A 447 -41.73 -6.08 -8.98
N ASP A 448 -41.36 -6.29 -7.72
CA ASP A 448 -41.96 -7.29 -6.83
C ASP A 448 -43.44 -7.00 -6.50
N VAL A 449 -43.92 -5.78 -6.81
CA VAL A 449 -45.35 -5.44 -6.79
C VAL A 449 -46.19 -6.41 -7.61
N TYR A 450 -45.64 -7.01 -8.66
CA TYR A 450 -46.31 -8.03 -9.46
C TYR A 450 -46.31 -9.42 -8.76
N LEU A 451 -45.46 -9.65 -7.78
CA LEU A 451 -45.43 -10.88 -7.01
C LEU A 451 -46.34 -10.84 -5.79
N ASP A 452 -46.29 -9.77 -4.99
CA ASP A 452 -46.91 -9.70 -3.68
C ASP A 452 -47.96 -8.59 -3.54
N GLY A 453 -48.06 -7.68 -4.52
CA GLY A 453 -48.97 -6.56 -4.51
C GLY A 453 -48.60 -5.41 -3.58
N GLN A 454 -47.32 -5.39 -3.09
CA GLN A 454 -46.80 -4.35 -2.21
C GLN A 454 -45.77 -3.48 -2.95
N VAL A 455 -45.73 -2.21 -2.61
CA VAL A 455 -44.73 -1.28 -3.12
C VAL A 455 -43.47 -1.41 -2.25
N HIS A 456 -42.38 -1.83 -2.84
CA HIS A 456 -41.08 -1.97 -2.18
C HIS A 456 -40.24 -0.68 -2.34
N SER A 457 -39.47 -0.36 -1.31
CA SER A 457 -38.55 0.77 -1.36
C SER A 457 -37.36 0.47 -2.26
N GLU A 458 -37.06 1.40 -3.15
CA GLU A 458 -35.86 1.35 -4.01
C GLU A 458 -34.63 2.01 -3.37
N LYS A 459 -34.75 2.48 -2.13
CA LYS A 459 -33.72 3.27 -1.47
C LYS A 459 -32.86 2.42 -0.56
N LEU A 460 -31.55 2.52 -0.77
CA LEU A 460 -30.56 2.01 0.15
C LEU A 460 -30.72 2.66 1.54
N THR A 461 -30.50 1.91 2.60
CA THR A 461 -30.59 2.41 3.96
C THR A 461 -29.25 2.32 4.69
N ALA A 462 -28.96 3.29 5.56
CA ALA A 462 -27.75 3.29 6.38
C ALA A 462 -27.65 2.01 7.25
N LYS A 463 -28.78 1.53 7.77
CA LYS A 463 -28.83 0.31 8.58
C LYS A 463 -28.40 -0.93 7.79
N GLU A 464 -28.89 -1.07 6.57
CA GLU A 464 -28.51 -2.19 5.68
C GLU A 464 -27.01 -2.16 5.38
N ILE A 465 -26.44 -0.99 5.08
CA ILE A 465 -25.01 -0.83 4.86
C ILE A 465 -24.23 -1.23 6.11
N VAL A 466 -24.55 -0.65 7.26
CA VAL A 466 -23.82 -0.87 8.53
C VAL A 466 -23.81 -2.34 8.93
N THR A 467 -24.92 -3.05 8.77
CA THR A 467 -24.98 -4.49 9.10
C THR A 467 -24.17 -5.36 8.13
N ALA A 468 -23.89 -4.87 6.94
CA ALA A 468 -23.15 -5.60 5.90
C ALA A 468 -21.65 -5.26 5.87
N LEU A 469 -21.25 -4.06 6.27
CA LEU A 469 -19.86 -3.62 6.22
C LEU A 469 -18.94 -4.53 7.04
N SER A 470 -17.70 -4.63 6.58
CA SER A 470 -16.58 -5.20 7.32
C SER A 470 -16.39 -4.47 8.65
N VAL A 471 -15.87 -5.16 9.64
CA VAL A 471 -15.53 -4.58 10.94
C VAL A 471 -14.03 -4.69 11.19
N PRO A 472 -13.42 -3.74 11.92
CA PRO A 472 -12.04 -3.85 12.35
C PRO A 472 -11.79 -5.19 13.06
N LEU A 473 -10.66 -5.83 12.75
CA LEU A 473 -10.18 -6.98 13.51
C LEU A 473 -9.66 -6.50 14.87
N ILE A 474 -9.79 -7.37 15.88
CA ILE A 474 -9.29 -7.11 17.24
C ILE A 474 -7.77 -6.98 17.19
N ASP A 475 -7.22 -6.02 17.91
CA ASP A 475 -5.77 -5.87 18.08
C ASP A 475 -5.22 -7.07 18.86
N PRO A 476 -4.32 -7.88 18.28
CA PRO A 476 -3.74 -9.03 18.99
C PRO A 476 -2.96 -8.64 20.26
N GLY A 477 -2.50 -7.38 20.34
CA GLY A 477 -1.79 -6.85 21.49
C GLY A 477 -2.69 -6.33 22.61
N ASP A 478 -4.03 -6.32 22.42
CA ASP A 478 -4.96 -5.89 23.46
C ASP A 478 -5.12 -6.97 24.55
N VAL A 479 -5.14 -6.57 25.80
CA VAL A 479 -5.23 -7.46 26.97
C VAL A 479 -6.49 -8.35 26.96
N ALA A 480 -7.56 -7.95 26.28
CA ALA A 480 -8.80 -8.73 26.14
C ALA A 480 -8.89 -9.51 24.81
N ALA A 481 -7.84 -9.54 23.99
CA ALA A 481 -7.91 -10.10 22.64
C ALA A 481 -8.39 -11.55 22.60
N SER A 482 -7.90 -12.41 23.50
CA SER A 482 -8.26 -13.84 23.60
C SER A 482 -9.76 -14.04 23.90
N VAL A 483 -10.29 -13.27 24.83
CA VAL A 483 -11.70 -13.32 25.25
C VAL A 483 -12.62 -12.78 24.14
N LEU A 484 -12.20 -11.71 23.47
CA LEU A 484 -13.00 -11.05 22.45
C LEU A 484 -13.09 -11.85 21.14
N GLN A 485 -12.06 -12.64 20.78
CA GLN A 485 -12.09 -13.49 19.60
C GLN A 485 -13.27 -14.47 19.60
N ALA A 486 -13.64 -15.01 20.75
CA ALA A 486 -14.79 -15.89 20.89
C ALA A 486 -16.15 -15.21 20.61
N THR A 487 -16.21 -13.89 20.73
CA THR A 487 -17.45 -13.10 20.56
C THR A 487 -17.65 -12.53 19.17
N LEU A 488 -16.66 -12.63 18.27
CA LEU A 488 -16.67 -12.02 16.92
C LEU A 488 -17.87 -12.43 16.07
N LEU A 489 -18.33 -13.68 16.19
CA LEU A 489 -19.43 -14.25 15.41
C LEU A 489 -20.76 -14.28 16.17
N SER A 490 -20.82 -13.77 17.41
CA SER A 490 -22.01 -13.76 18.22
C SER A 490 -23.01 -12.71 17.75
N GLN A 491 -24.32 -12.96 18.01
CA GLN A 491 -25.35 -11.96 17.78
C GLN A 491 -25.14 -10.74 18.69
N PRO A 492 -25.49 -9.52 18.26
CA PRO A 492 -25.21 -8.29 19.01
C PRO A 492 -25.67 -8.30 20.46
N VAL A 493 -26.85 -8.87 20.74
CA VAL A 493 -27.38 -8.99 22.12
C VAL A 493 -26.51 -9.94 22.95
N GLN A 494 -26.15 -11.10 22.39
CA GLN A 494 -25.30 -12.08 23.06
C GLN A 494 -23.89 -11.51 23.30
N THR A 495 -23.37 -10.73 22.34
CA THR A 495 -22.11 -10.02 22.48
C THR A 495 -22.16 -9.09 23.69
N LEU A 496 -23.21 -8.27 23.84
CA LEU A 496 -23.35 -7.35 24.99
C LEU A 496 -23.42 -8.10 26.33
N ASP A 497 -24.10 -9.23 26.37
CA ASP A 497 -24.21 -10.04 27.62
C ASP A 497 -22.87 -10.71 27.96
N SER A 498 -22.14 -11.23 26.95
CA SER A 498 -20.80 -11.79 27.13
C SER A 498 -19.79 -10.75 27.60
N LEU A 499 -19.84 -9.53 27.04
CA LEU A 499 -18.96 -8.43 27.44
C LEU A 499 -19.27 -7.93 28.88
N ARG A 500 -20.53 -7.94 29.30
CA ARG A 500 -20.90 -7.66 30.73
C ARG A 500 -20.32 -8.73 31.65
N ALA A 501 -20.45 -10.00 31.29
CA ALA A 501 -19.89 -11.10 32.07
C ALA A 501 -18.36 -11.00 32.17
N ALA A 502 -17.67 -10.70 31.06
CA ALA A 502 -16.21 -10.52 31.04
C ALA A 502 -15.72 -9.38 31.93
N ARG A 503 -16.47 -8.27 32.01
CA ARG A 503 -16.15 -7.16 32.92
C ARG A 503 -16.31 -7.52 34.42
N HIS A 504 -17.19 -8.46 34.75
CA HIS A 504 -17.36 -8.92 36.12
C HIS A 504 -16.35 -9.98 36.56
N GLY A 505 -15.71 -10.61 35.62
CA GLY A 505 -14.61 -11.57 35.83
C GLY A 505 -13.24 -10.96 35.73
N SER A 506 -12.99 -9.84 36.30
CA SER A 506 -11.87 -8.87 36.29
C SER A 506 -10.46 -9.28 35.85
N LEU A 507 -10.15 -10.55 35.64
CA LEU A 507 -8.84 -11.05 35.14
C LEU A 507 -9.06 -12.01 33.98
N ASP A 508 -8.21 -11.94 32.96
CA ASP A 508 -8.15 -12.95 31.91
C ASP A 508 -7.46 -14.23 32.41
N ALA A 509 -7.28 -15.23 31.52
CA ALA A 509 -6.60 -16.48 31.85
C ALA A 509 -5.13 -16.29 32.28
N ASP A 510 -4.51 -15.17 31.90
CA ASP A 510 -3.11 -14.81 32.19
C ASP A 510 -3.00 -13.82 33.38
N GLY A 511 -4.11 -13.40 33.98
CA GLY A 511 -4.14 -12.50 35.15
C GLY A 511 -4.06 -11.01 34.82
N ALA A 512 -4.23 -10.61 33.56
CA ALA A 512 -4.25 -9.21 33.15
C ALA A 512 -5.60 -8.55 33.45
N ASP A 513 -5.60 -7.26 33.81
CA ASP A 513 -6.80 -6.49 34.06
C ASP A 513 -7.51 -6.11 32.77
N VAL A 514 -8.60 -6.80 32.47
CA VAL A 514 -9.43 -6.58 31.28
C VAL A 514 -9.99 -5.14 31.21
N SER A 515 -10.00 -4.40 32.33
CA SER A 515 -10.47 -3.00 32.36
C SER A 515 -9.56 -2.04 31.58
N GLU A 516 -8.29 -2.41 31.34
CA GLU A 516 -7.34 -1.62 30.54
C GLU A 516 -7.55 -1.80 29.02
N SER A 517 -8.36 -2.76 28.60
CA SER A 517 -8.64 -3.02 27.20
C SER A 517 -9.24 -1.80 26.49
N SER A 518 -8.74 -1.51 25.32
CA SER A 518 -9.34 -0.57 24.36
C SER A 518 -10.32 -1.24 23.39
N GLU A 519 -10.15 -2.53 23.13
CA GLU A 519 -10.96 -3.31 22.19
C GLU A 519 -12.33 -3.72 22.80
N LEU A 520 -12.39 -3.94 24.11
CA LEU A 520 -13.65 -4.32 24.78
C LEU A 520 -14.73 -3.24 24.65
N PRO A 521 -14.46 -1.92 24.93
CA PRO A 521 -15.42 -0.87 24.64
C PRO A 521 -15.78 -0.74 23.15
N LEU A 522 -14.84 -0.96 22.24
CA LEU A 522 -15.11 -0.91 20.80
C LEU A 522 -16.03 -2.04 20.34
N MET A 523 -15.89 -3.25 20.88
CA MET A 523 -16.78 -4.36 20.61
C MET A 523 -18.20 -4.08 21.13
N GLU A 524 -18.33 -3.42 22.30
CA GLU A 524 -19.62 -2.98 22.81
C GLU A 524 -20.26 -1.91 21.93
N VAL A 525 -19.47 -0.94 21.46
CA VAL A 525 -19.90 0.08 20.48
C VAL A 525 -20.40 -0.60 19.20
N ARG A 526 -19.66 -1.55 18.65
CA ARG A 526 -20.10 -2.33 17.48
C ARG A 526 -21.47 -2.95 17.68
N ALA A 527 -21.67 -3.67 18.80
CA ALA A 527 -22.93 -4.34 19.09
C ALA A 527 -24.09 -3.33 19.22
N LEU A 528 -23.86 -2.18 19.85
CA LEU A 528 -24.86 -1.10 19.96
C LEU A 528 -25.21 -0.50 18.60
N LEU A 529 -24.23 -0.28 17.70
CA LEU A 529 -24.47 0.23 16.35
C LEU A 529 -25.25 -0.78 15.51
N ASP A 530 -24.92 -2.07 15.60
CA ASP A 530 -25.67 -3.14 14.93
C ASP A 530 -27.14 -3.22 15.39
N LEU A 531 -27.41 -2.88 16.66
CA LEU A 531 -28.77 -2.77 17.21
C LEU A 531 -29.46 -1.43 16.86
N GLY A 532 -28.72 -0.44 16.37
CA GLY A 532 -29.23 0.90 16.07
C GLY A 532 -29.27 1.85 17.28
N ASP A 533 -28.67 1.47 18.44
CA ASP A 533 -28.58 2.36 19.62
C ASP A 533 -27.38 3.31 19.49
N VAL A 534 -27.49 4.24 18.52
CA VAL A 534 -26.42 5.19 18.18
C VAL A 534 -26.08 6.10 19.35
N VAL A 535 -27.05 6.50 20.16
CA VAL A 535 -26.84 7.43 21.27
C VAL A 535 -25.90 6.82 22.31
N LYS A 536 -26.12 5.57 22.71
CA LYS A 536 -25.24 4.89 23.67
C LYS A 536 -23.87 4.60 23.04
N ALA A 537 -23.84 4.22 21.77
CA ALA A 537 -22.58 3.98 21.04
C ALA A 537 -21.71 5.24 21.01
N THR A 538 -22.29 6.41 20.65
CA THR A 538 -21.55 7.67 20.58
C THR A 538 -20.98 8.09 21.94
N ARG A 539 -21.76 8.00 23.03
CA ARG A 539 -21.25 8.31 24.38
C ARG A 539 -20.05 7.45 24.74
N LYS A 540 -20.11 6.13 24.44
CA LYS A 540 -18.97 5.24 24.69
C LYS A 540 -17.74 5.55 23.83
N LEU A 541 -17.96 5.99 22.60
CA LEU A 541 -16.87 6.44 21.74
C LEU A 541 -16.22 7.71 22.29
N ASP A 542 -17.00 8.64 22.84
CA ASP A 542 -16.48 9.88 23.43
C ASP A 542 -15.70 9.58 24.72
N ASP A 543 -16.25 8.75 25.63
CA ASP A 543 -15.58 8.29 26.85
C ASP A 543 -14.25 7.57 26.51
N LEU A 544 -14.24 6.73 25.45
CA LEU A 544 -13.04 6.04 25.03
C LEU A 544 -12.00 6.99 24.42
N ALA A 545 -12.45 7.98 23.63
CA ALA A 545 -11.56 8.96 22.99
C ALA A 545 -10.78 9.79 24.03
N GLU A 546 -11.41 10.13 25.15
CA GLU A 546 -10.77 10.84 26.27
C GLU A 546 -9.67 10.00 26.93
N ARG A 547 -9.86 8.68 26.99
CA ARG A 547 -8.90 7.74 27.61
C ARG A 547 -7.69 7.41 26.74
N VAL A 548 -7.93 7.07 25.45
CA VAL A 548 -6.90 6.49 24.56
C VAL A 548 -6.44 7.45 23.48
N GLY A 549 -7.05 8.61 23.34
CA GLY A 549 -6.79 9.57 22.28
C GLY A 549 -7.19 9.05 20.90
N TRP A 550 -6.47 9.51 19.89
CA TRP A 550 -6.73 9.10 18.50
C TRP A 550 -6.36 7.63 18.26
N ARG A 551 -7.34 6.87 17.78
CA ARG A 551 -7.18 5.49 17.29
C ARG A 551 -8.06 5.29 16.07
N TRP A 552 -7.54 4.72 14.99
CA TRP A 552 -8.25 4.54 13.73
C TRP A 552 -9.55 3.70 13.86
N ARG A 553 -9.57 2.69 14.74
CA ARG A 553 -10.76 1.87 15.03
C ARG A 553 -11.88 2.71 15.64
N LEU A 554 -11.53 3.66 16.50
CA LEU A 554 -12.48 4.61 17.07
C LEU A 554 -13.04 5.53 15.99
N VAL A 555 -12.18 6.03 15.07
CA VAL A 555 -12.57 6.85 13.92
C VAL A 555 -13.53 6.08 13.01
N TRP A 556 -13.25 4.80 12.75
CA TRP A 556 -14.12 3.92 11.97
C TRP A 556 -15.53 3.83 12.57
N TYR A 557 -15.65 3.50 13.85
CA TYR A 557 -16.96 3.37 14.50
C TYR A 557 -17.68 4.70 14.65
N ARG A 558 -16.96 5.81 14.77
CA ARG A 558 -17.53 7.16 14.72
C ARG A 558 -18.16 7.46 13.36
N ALA A 559 -17.46 7.11 12.27
CA ALA A 559 -18.00 7.22 10.92
C ALA A 559 -19.27 6.37 10.73
N VAL A 560 -19.29 5.13 11.25
CA VAL A 560 -20.47 4.25 11.23
C VAL A 560 -21.65 4.85 12.01
N ALA A 561 -21.40 5.45 13.18
CA ALA A 561 -22.43 6.12 13.97
C ALA A 561 -23.03 7.32 13.20
N GLN A 562 -22.18 8.13 12.56
CA GLN A 562 -22.60 9.28 11.76
C GLN A 562 -23.39 8.85 10.51
N LEU A 563 -22.98 7.76 9.85
CA LEU A 563 -23.74 7.16 8.76
C LEU A 563 -25.17 6.79 9.21
N LEU A 564 -25.35 6.19 10.39
CA LEU A 564 -26.65 5.83 10.93
C LEU A 564 -27.52 7.05 11.31
N THR A 565 -26.91 8.18 11.69
CA THR A 565 -27.65 9.41 12.00
C THR A 565 -27.94 10.29 10.79
N GLY A 566 -27.43 9.91 9.60
CA GLY A 566 -27.59 10.69 8.37
C GLY A 566 -26.61 11.87 8.24
N ASP A 567 -25.61 11.98 9.12
CA ASP A 567 -24.50 12.95 8.98
C ASP A 567 -23.45 12.39 8.02
N TYR A 568 -23.81 12.38 6.71
CA TYR A 568 -23.01 11.76 5.68
C TYR A 568 -21.67 12.48 5.45
N ASP A 569 -21.64 13.80 5.57
CA ASP A 569 -20.41 14.59 5.37
C ASP A 569 -19.34 14.23 6.42
N SER A 570 -19.73 14.18 7.68
CA SER A 570 -18.84 13.76 8.77
C SER A 570 -18.42 12.30 8.62
N ALA A 571 -19.34 11.43 8.19
CA ALA A 571 -19.04 10.01 7.95
C ALA A 571 -18.00 9.86 6.82
N ILE A 572 -18.16 10.56 5.70
CA ILE A 572 -17.21 10.58 4.58
C ILE A 572 -15.83 11.06 5.05
N LYS A 573 -15.79 12.14 5.83
CA LYS A 573 -14.54 12.66 6.37
C LYS A 573 -13.79 11.60 7.20
N HIS A 574 -14.47 10.94 8.13
CA HIS A 574 -13.85 9.94 8.99
C HIS A 574 -13.50 8.64 8.24
N PHE A 575 -14.33 8.18 7.30
CA PHE A 575 -13.95 7.05 6.45
C PHE A 575 -12.76 7.38 5.55
N THR A 576 -12.63 8.64 5.07
CA THR A 576 -11.45 9.10 4.34
C THR A 576 -10.20 9.08 5.21
N GLU A 577 -10.29 9.51 6.47
CA GLU A 577 -9.19 9.44 7.43
C GLU A 577 -8.71 7.99 7.66
N VAL A 578 -9.66 7.04 7.74
CA VAL A 578 -9.32 5.60 7.82
C VAL A 578 -8.68 5.13 6.52
N LEU A 579 -9.17 5.57 5.35
CA LEU A 579 -8.57 5.23 4.06
C LEU A 579 -7.17 5.82 3.89
N ASP A 580 -6.91 7.03 4.39
CA ASP A 580 -5.57 7.63 4.40
C ASP A 580 -4.61 6.85 5.30
N THR A 581 -5.14 6.28 6.39
CA THR A 581 -4.38 5.41 7.29
C THR A 581 -4.14 4.02 6.68
N TYR A 582 -5.12 3.43 6.02
CA TYR A 582 -5.06 2.08 5.44
C TYR A 582 -5.43 2.09 3.95
N PRO A 583 -4.57 2.64 3.08
CA PRO A 583 -4.90 2.84 1.66
C PRO A 583 -5.02 1.54 0.86
N GLY A 584 -4.44 0.43 1.33
CA GLY A 584 -4.56 -0.89 0.71
C GLY A 584 -5.88 -1.62 1.00
N GLU A 585 -6.72 -1.10 1.93
CA GLU A 585 -7.94 -1.76 2.36
C GLU A 585 -9.14 -1.42 1.47
N LEU A 586 -9.98 -2.44 1.20
CA LEU A 586 -11.21 -2.27 0.42
C LEU A 586 -12.40 -1.82 1.29
N ALA A 587 -12.41 -2.14 2.59
CA ALA A 587 -13.49 -1.82 3.50
C ALA A 587 -13.80 -0.31 3.61
N PRO A 588 -12.82 0.60 3.81
CA PRO A 588 -13.11 2.03 3.83
C PRO A 588 -13.55 2.57 2.47
N LYS A 589 -13.07 2.01 1.36
CA LYS A 589 -13.53 2.37 0.01
C LYS A 589 -14.99 2.00 -0.22
N LEU A 590 -15.40 0.80 0.19
CA LEU A 590 -16.79 0.35 0.12
C LEU A 590 -17.70 1.21 0.98
N ALA A 591 -17.27 1.55 2.21
CA ALA A 591 -18.01 2.43 3.11
C ALA A 591 -18.17 3.84 2.52
N LEU A 592 -17.10 4.41 1.95
CA LEU A 592 -17.15 5.70 1.26
C LEU A 592 -18.10 5.68 0.06
N ALA A 593 -18.03 4.63 -0.77
CA ALA A 593 -18.93 4.49 -1.91
C ALA A 593 -20.40 4.49 -1.49
N ALA A 594 -20.74 3.66 -0.49
CA ALA A 594 -22.11 3.53 0.00
C ALA A 594 -22.62 4.81 0.70
N THR A 595 -21.74 5.48 1.45
CA THR A 595 -22.08 6.75 2.12
C THR A 595 -22.31 7.87 1.09
N ALA A 596 -21.46 7.95 0.06
CA ALA A 596 -21.60 8.92 -1.01
C ALA A 596 -22.90 8.69 -1.82
N GLU A 597 -23.27 7.43 -2.05
CA GLU A 597 -24.55 7.07 -2.69
C GLU A 597 -25.75 7.57 -1.85
N LEU A 598 -25.75 7.37 -0.53
CA LEU A 598 -26.80 7.87 0.35
C LEU A 598 -26.86 9.40 0.41
N ALA A 599 -25.68 10.07 0.34
CA ALA A 599 -25.59 11.52 0.30
C ALA A 599 -26.00 12.11 -1.05
N GLY A 600 -26.16 11.29 -2.09
CA GLY A 600 -26.46 11.74 -3.46
C GLY A 600 -25.24 12.31 -4.19
N TYR A 601 -24.02 12.00 -3.77
CA TYR A 601 -22.78 12.45 -4.42
C TYR A 601 -22.44 11.55 -5.60
N THR A 602 -22.18 12.14 -6.77
CA THR A 602 -21.87 11.40 -7.99
C THR A 602 -20.50 10.71 -7.94
N ASP A 603 -19.53 11.26 -7.22
CA ASP A 603 -18.15 10.74 -7.13
C ASP A 603 -18.01 9.37 -6.46
N GLY A 604 -19.06 8.87 -5.81
CA GLY A 604 -19.04 7.58 -5.09
C GLY A 604 -18.73 6.38 -5.97
N HIS A 605 -19.11 6.44 -7.26
CA HIS A 605 -18.94 5.34 -8.21
C HIS A 605 -17.47 4.92 -8.41
N LYS A 606 -16.51 5.84 -8.25
CA LYS A 606 -15.07 5.53 -8.36
C LYS A 606 -14.61 4.52 -7.31
N PHE A 607 -15.13 4.62 -6.09
CA PHE A 607 -14.79 3.69 -5.02
C PHE A 607 -15.46 2.33 -5.23
N TYR A 608 -16.74 2.29 -5.64
CA TYR A 608 -17.39 1.03 -6.04
C TYR A 608 -16.61 0.33 -7.15
N ARG A 609 -16.18 1.08 -8.18
CA ARG A 609 -15.38 0.56 -9.29
C ARG A 609 -14.06 -0.01 -8.81
N THR A 610 -13.35 0.70 -7.95
CA THR A 610 -12.06 0.23 -7.38
C THR A 610 -12.25 -1.05 -6.58
N VAL A 611 -13.26 -1.12 -5.72
CA VAL A 611 -13.55 -2.32 -4.93
C VAL A 611 -13.90 -3.51 -5.84
N TRP A 612 -14.83 -3.33 -6.80
CA TRP A 612 -15.27 -4.37 -7.71
C TRP A 612 -14.15 -4.88 -8.61
N SER A 613 -13.41 -3.98 -9.25
CA SER A 613 -12.29 -4.37 -10.13
C SER A 613 -11.17 -5.08 -9.38
N THR A 614 -10.99 -4.79 -8.08
CA THR A 614 -9.96 -5.44 -7.25
C THR A 614 -10.41 -6.79 -6.72
N ASN A 615 -11.69 -6.92 -6.30
CA ASN A 615 -12.24 -8.12 -5.70
C ASN A 615 -13.69 -8.35 -6.13
N ASP A 616 -13.90 -9.28 -7.06
CA ASP A 616 -15.18 -9.69 -7.59
C ASP A 616 -16.05 -10.51 -6.60
N GLY A 617 -15.51 -10.82 -5.43
CA GLY A 617 -16.27 -11.37 -4.30
C GLY A 617 -17.11 -10.32 -3.55
N VAL A 618 -16.84 -9.01 -3.73
CA VAL A 618 -17.58 -7.93 -3.06
C VAL A 618 -18.79 -7.50 -3.89
N ILE A 619 -19.81 -8.36 -3.91
CA ILE A 619 -21.01 -8.20 -4.76
C ILE A 619 -21.73 -6.88 -4.57
N SER A 620 -21.80 -6.34 -3.34
CA SER A 620 -22.40 -5.03 -3.07
C SER A 620 -21.76 -3.91 -3.91
N ALA A 621 -20.47 -4.03 -4.24
CA ALA A 621 -19.78 -3.05 -5.09
C ALA A 621 -20.23 -3.12 -6.56
N ALA A 622 -20.49 -4.32 -7.11
CA ALA A 622 -21.01 -4.49 -8.46
C ALA A 622 -22.39 -3.83 -8.61
N PHE A 623 -23.31 -4.13 -7.69
CA PHE A 623 -24.67 -3.56 -7.72
C PHE A 623 -24.67 -2.05 -7.43
N GLY A 624 -23.81 -1.57 -6.49
CA GLY A 624 -23.64 -0.14 -6.24
C GLY A 624 -23.10 0.61 -7.47
N LEU A 625 -22.09 0.03 -8.13
CA LEU A 625 -21.55 0.58 -9.37
C LEU A 625 -22.61 0.62 -10.49
N ALA A 626 -23.37 -0.47 -10.64
CA ALA A 626 -24.44 -0.54 -11.65
C ALA A 626 -25.52 0.51 -11.40
N ARG A 627 -25.94 0.73 -10.14
CA ARG A 627 -26.89 1.80 -9.78
C ARG A 627 -26.34 3.18 -10.12
N SER A 628 -25.08 3.45 -9.73
CA SER A 628 -24.45 4.75 -9.99
C SER A 628 -24.34 5.03 -11.49
N LEU A 629 -23.87 4.05 -12.28
CA LEU A 629 -23.77 4.17 -13.74
C LEU A 629 -25.13 4.35 -14.39
N SER A 630 -26.17 3.65 -13.91
CA SER A 630 -27.54 3.80 -14.39
C SER A 630 -28.07 5.20 -14.11
N ALA A 631 -27.79 5.77 -12.93
CA ALA A 631 -28.18 7.13 -12.56
C ALA A 631 -27.48 8.19 -13.42
N GLU A 632 -26.23 7.94 -13.83
CA GLU A 632 -25.46 8.79 -14.76
C GLU A 632 -25.86 8.61 -16.23
N GLY A 633 -26.73 7.63 -16.54
CA GLY A 633 -27.17 7.31 -17.90
C GLY A 633 -26.30 6.28 -18.64
N ASP A 634 -25.16 5.83 -18.06
CA ASP A 634 -24.32 4.76 -18.64
C ASP A 634 -24.91 3.37 -18.33
N ARG A 635 -26.03 3.06 -18.95
CA ARG A 635 -26.71 1.78 -18.80
C ARG A 635 -25.90 0.61 -19.36
N ALA A 636 -25.16 0.86 -20.45
CA ALA A 636 -24.28 -0.16 -21.01
C ALA A 636 -23.16 -0.53 -20.04
N GLY A 637 -22.60 0.45 -19.35
CA GLY A 637 -21.63 0.23 -18.26
C GLY A 637 -22.24 -0.54 -17.09
N ALA A 638 -23.46 -0.19 -16.69
CA ALA A 638 -24.18 -0.88 -15.62
C ALA A 638 -24.43 -2.37 -15.97
N VAL A 639 -24.91 -2.64 -17.18
CA VAL A 639 -25.15 -4.02 -17.65
C VAL A 639 -23.84 -4.81 -17.73
N ARG A 640 -22.77 -4.23 -18.30
CA ARG A 640 -21.45 -4.90 -18.31
C ARG A 640 -20.98 -5.26 -16.92
N THR A 641 -21.11 -4.34 -15.95
CA THR A 641 -20.71 -4.61 -14.54
C THR A 641 -21.50 -5.77 -13.93
N LEU A 642 -22.80 -5.87 -14.19
CA LEU A 642 -23.64 -6.94 -13.70
C LEU A 642 -23.34 -8.29 -14.41
N ASP A 643 -22.92 -8.25 -15.66
CA ASP A 643 -22.51 -9.43 -16.44
C ASP A 643 -21.20 -10.05 -15.93
N GLU A 644 -20.36 -9.24 -15.30
CA GLU A 644 -19.13 -9.71 -14.66
C GLU A 644 -19.39 -10.51 -13.36
N VAL A 645 -20.63 -10.49 -12.81
CA VAL A 645 -20.97 -11.27 -11.61
C VAL A 645 -20.85 -12.76 -11.94
N PRO A 646 -20.01 -13.53 -11.24
CA PRO A 646 -19.75 -14.93 -11.56
C PRO A 646 -21.00 -15.79 -11.53
N ALA A 647 -21.13 -16.72 -12.48
CA ALA A 647 -22.27 -17.67 -12.54
C ALA A 647 -22.36 -18.57 -11.29
N THR A 648 -21.27 -18.73 -10.56
CA THR A 648 -21.20 -19.45 -9.28
C THR A 648 -21.74 -18.65 -8.10
N SER A 649 -21.93 -17.33 -8.27
CA SER A 649 -22.47 -16.47 -7.22
C SER A 649 -23.97 -16.77 -6.98
N ARG A 650 -24.37 -16.83 -5.71
CA ARG A 650 -25.79 -16.86 -5.34
C ARG A 650 -26.61 -15.68 -5.84
N HIS A 651 -25.94 -14.57 -6.22
CA HIS A 651 -26.58 -13.37 -6.73
C HIS A 651 -26.58 -13.27 -8.26
N PHE A 652 -26.12 -14.31 -8.96
CA PHE A 652 -26.07 -14.33 -10.42
C PHE A 652 -27.45 -14.11 -11.06
N THR A 653 -28.48 -14.82 -10.58
CA THR A 653 -29.86 -14.67 -11.07
C THR A 653 -30.34 -13.22 -10.87
N THR A 654 -30.13 -12.65 -9.68
CA THR A 654 -30.47 -11.24 -9.41
C THR A 654 -29.72 -10.28 -10.34
N ALA A 655 -28.44 -10.52 -10.61
CA ALA A 655 -27.66 -9.71 -11.53
C ALA A 655 -28.24 -9.73 -12.96
N GLN A 656 -28.59 -10.90 -13.48
CA GLN A 656 -29.18 -11.03 -14.81
C GLN A 656 -30.57 -10.37 -14.88
N LEU A 657 -31.41 -10.51 -13.85
CA LEU A 657 -32.70 -9.83 -13.76
C LEU A 657 -32.53 -8.31 -13.69
N THR A 658 -31.56 -7.83 -12.86
CA THR A 658 -31.23 -6.42 -12.75
C THR A 658 -30.75 -5.85 -14.09
N SER A 659 -29.93 -6.61 -14.85
CA SER A 659 -29.51 -6.23 -16.21
C SER A 659 -30.71 -6.07 -17.15
N ALA A 660 -31.64 -7.03 -17.12
CA ALA A 660 -32.85 -6.95 -17.95
C ALA A 660 -33.72 -5.73 -17.61
N VAL A 661 -33.89 -5.42 -16.32
CA VAL A 661 -34.61 -4.23 -15.86
C VAL A 661 -33.87 -2.95 -16.28
N THR A 662 -32.56 -2.89 -16.10
CA THR A 662 -31.73 -1.75 -16.46
C THR A 662 -31.80 -1.42 -17.95
N LEU A 663 -31.90 -2.41 -18.82
CA LEU A 663 -32.04 -2.24 -20.25
C LEU A 663 -33.36 -1.54 -20.64
N LEU A 664 -34.45 -1.78 -19.91
CA LEU A 664 -35.81 -1.37 -20.30
C LEU A 664 -36.40 -0.25 -19.44
N SER A 665 -35.98 -0.09 -18.18
CA SER A 665 -36.60 0.86 -17.24
C SER A 665 -36.08 2.29 -17.36
N GLY A 666 -36.91 3.27 -16.92
CA GLY A 666 -36.52 4.66 -16.71
C GLY A 666 -36.18 5.44 -17.99
N ARG A 667 -36.77 5.05 -19.14
CA ARG A 667 -36.58 5.68 -20.44
C ARG A 667 -37.91 5.78 -21.22
N SER A 668 -37.91 6.70 -22.19
CA SER A 668 -38.99 6.71 -23.20
C SER A 668 -38.83 5.53 -24.18
N MET A 669 -39.93 5.04 -24.74
CA MET A 669 -39.90 3.93 -25.72
C MET A 669 -39.07 4.24 -26.96
N ASN A 670 -38.89 5.53 -27.29
CA ASN A 670 -38.08 5.98 -28.43
C ASN A 670 -36.56 5.80 -28.19
N GLU A 671 -36.13 5.67 -26.95
CA GLU A 671 -34.73 5.48 -26.58
C GLU A 671 -34.33 4.02 -26.48
N ILE A 672 -35.30 3.12 -26.47
CA ILE A 672 -35.10 1.67 -26.37
C ILE A 672 -34.98 1.11 -27.79
N THR A 673 -33.96 0.28 -28.03
CA THR A 673 -33.77 -0.41 -29.30
C THR A 673 -34.33 -1.83 -29.24
N GLU A 674 -34.69 -2.38 -30.42
CA GLU A 674 -35.10 -3.80 -30.53
C GLU A 674 -34.02 -4.73 -29.97
N GLU A 675 -32.74 -4.42 -30.20
CA GLU A 675 -31.62 -5.22 -29.70
C GLU A 675 -31.59 -5.31 -28.17
N GLN A 676 -31.88 -4.19 -27.49
CA GLN A 676 -31.94 -4.14 -26.01
C GLN A 676 -33.11 -4.96 -25.47
N ILE A 677 -34.26 -4.95 -26.14
CA ILE A 677 -35.41 -5.79 -25.78
C ILE A 677 -35.06 -7.26 -25.95
N ARG A 678 -34.40 -7.62 -27.04
CA ARG A 678 -33.94 -9.01 -27.30
C ARG A 678 -32.87 -9.45 -26.33
N ASP A 679 -31.97 -8.55 -25.95
CA ASP A 679 -30.95 -8.84 -24.94
C ASP A 679 -31.59 -9.11 -23.57
N ALA A 680 -32.52 -8.27 -23.13
CA ALA A 680 -33.29 -8.49 -21.91
C ALA A 680 -34.04 -9.84 -21.94
N ALA A 681 -34.66 -10.16 -23.08
CA ALA A 681 -35.39 -11.43 -23.26
C ALA A 681 -34.45 -12.66 -23.15
N ARG A 682 -33.30 -12.64 -23.82
CA ARG A 682 -32.29 -13.72 -23.75
C ARG A 682 -31.82 -13.99 -22.33
N ARG A 683 -31.58 -12.93 -21.55
CA ARG A 683 -31.16 -13.03 -20.13
C ARG A 683 -32.22 -13.71 -19.29
N VAL A 684 -33.46 -13.33 -19.44
CA VAL A 684 -34.62 -13.91 -18.73
C VAL A 684 -34.86 -15.37 -19.17
N GLU A 685 -34.70 -15.67 -20.47
CA GLU A 685 -34.89 -17.02 -21.01
C GLU A 685 -33.84 -18.03 -20.52
N ALA A 686 -32.61 -17.53 -20.26
CA ALA A 686 -31.51 -18.35 -19.71
C ALA A 686 -31.69 -18.75 -18.23
N LEU A 687 -32.64 -18.15 -17.51
CA LEU A 687 -32.85 -18.35 -16.09
C LEU A 687 -33.91 -19.43 -15.82
N PRO A 688 -33.85 -20.12 -14.66
CA PRO A 688 -34.83 -21.11 -14.28
C PRO A 688 -36.25 -20.51 -14.15
N SER A 689 -37.22 -21.09 -14.87
CA SER A 689 -38.61 -20.59 -14.83
C SER A 689 -39.35 -20.88 -13.49
N THR A 690 -38.68 -21.60 -12.59
CA THR A 690 -39.19 -21.87 -11.23
C THR A 690 -38.97 -20.67 -10.27
N GLU A 691 -38.09 -19.77 -10.63
CA GLU A 691 -37.83 -18.54 -9.83
C GLU A 691 -38.99 -17.54 -10.02
N PRO A 692 -39.71 -17.13 -8.95
CA PRO A 692 -40.86 -16.24 -9.08
C PRO A 692 -40.55 -14.90 -9.74
N ARG A 693 -39.38 -14.31 -9.45
CA ARG A 693 -38.92 -13.05 -10.05
C ARG A 693 -38.69 -13.14 -11.56
N VAL A 694 -38.36 -14.34 -12.08
CA VAL A 694 -38.23 -14.56 -13.52
C VAL A 694 -39.60 -14.39 -14.21
N LEU A 695 -40.70 -14.86 -13.58
CA LEU A 695 -42.03 -14.69 -14.13
C LEU A 695 -42.45 -13.22 -14.25
N GLN A 696 -42.18 -12.40 -13.25
CA GLN A 696 -42.53 -10.97 -13.31
C GLN A 696 -41.70 -10.21 -14.34
N ILE A 697 -40.36 -10.44 -14.37
CA ILE A 697 -39.52 -9.76 -15.36
C ILE A 697 -39.87 -10.23 -16.79
N ARG A 698 -40.25 -11.49 -16.95
CA ARG A 698 -40.81 -11.99 -18.22
C ARG A 698 -42.04 -11.20 -18.68
N ALA A 699 -42.96 -10.93 -17.75
CA ALA A 699 -44.15 -10.09 -18.05
C ALA A 699 -43.75 -8.65 -18.43
N LEU A 700 -42.77 -8.07 -17.73
CA LEU A 700 -42.24 -6.72 -17.99
C LEU A 700 -41.54 -6.62 -19.35
N VAL A 701 -40.69 -7.61 -19.70
CA VAL A 701 -40.01 -7.64 -21.01
C VAL A 701 -41.00 -7.77 -22.14
N LEU A 702 -42.01 -8.62 -22.02
CA LEU A 702 -43.06 -8.79 -23.04
C LEU A 702 -43.93 -7.54 -23.14
N GLY A 703 -44.28 -6.91 -21.99
CA GLY A 703 -45.01 -5.63 -21.96
C GLY A 703 -44.22 -4.50 -22.61
N GLY A 704 -42.95 -4.34 -22.25
CA GLY A 704 -42.04 -3.36 -22.88
C GLY A 704 -41.85 -3.59 -24.38
N ALA A 705 -41.75 -4.84 -24.81
CA ALA A 705 -41.72 -5.19 -26.24
C ALA A 705 -43.00 -4.81 -26.98
N MET A 706 -44.15 -5.02 -26.33
CA MET A 706 -45.46 -4.62 -26.87
C MET A 706 -45.58 -3.09 -27.02
N ASP A 707 -45.21 -2.35 -25.97
CA ASP A 707 -45.26 -0.89 -26.00
C ASP A 707 -44.28 -0.34 -27.04
N TRP A 708 -43.12 -0.94 -27.18
CA TRP A 708 -42.15 -0.56 -28.21
C TRP A 708 -42.70 -0.78 -29.62
N LEU A 709 -43.33 -1.91 -29.91
CA LEU A 709 -43.97 -2.16 -31.20
C LEU A 709 -45.10 -1.15 -31.51
N GLN A 710 -45.85 -0.69 -30.50
CA GLN A 710 -46.90 0.30 -30.68
C GLN A 710 -46.36 1.68 -31.01
N HIS A 711 -45.22 2.06 -30.43
CA HIS A 711 -44.54 3.34 -30.68
C HIS A 711 -43.79 3.37 -32.01
N ASN A 712 -43.23 2.24 -32.45
CA ASN A 712 -42.39 2.14 -33.65
C ASN A 712 -43.16 1.52 -34.81
N ARG A 713 -44.48 1.85 -34.99
CA ARG A 713 -45.36 1.26 -35.99
C ARG A 713 -44.93 1.48 -37.45
N ASP A 714 -44.12 2.49 -37.75
CA ASP A 714 -43.66 2.80 -39.09
C ASP A 714 -42.50 1.94 -39.60
N ASP A 715 -41.77 1.28 -38.72
CA ASP A 715 -40.65 0.40 -39.05
C ASP A 715 -41.05 -1.09 -39.18
N ARG A 716 -42.25 -1.33 -39.73
CA ARG A 716 -42.89 -2.65 -39.86
C ARG A 716 -42.17 -3.57 -40.87
N ARG A 717 -40.99 -4.03 -40.56
CA ARG A 717 -40.60 -5.35 -41.01
C ARG A 717 -40.94 -6.34 -39.92
N ALA A 718 -42.04 -7.09 -40.12
CA ALA A 718 -42.42 -8.18 -39.24
C ALA A 718 -41.20 -9.11 -39.11
N SER A 719 -40.45 -8.96 -38.03
CA SER A 719 -39.41 -9.88 -37.69
C SER A 719 -40.10 -11.21 -37.41
N THR A 720 -39.75 -12.25 -38.18
CA THR A 720 -40.24 -13.63 -38.00
C THR A 720 -39.74 -14.27 -36.67
N ASN A 721 -39.11 -13.51 -35.84
CA ASN A 721 -38.47 -13.93 -34.62
C ASN A 721 -39.42 -13.93 -33.42
N HIS A 722 -39.10 -14.77 -32.44
CA HIS A 722 -39.84 -14.90 -31.20
C HIS A 722 -39.09 -14.19 -30.07
N ILE A 723 -39.84 -13.67 -29.08
CA ILE A 723 -39.33 -13.16 -27.81
C ILE A 723 -39.97 -14.00 -26.70
N LEU A 724 -39.15 -14.61 -25.86
CA LEU A 724 -39.57 -15.46 -24.73
C LEU A 724 -40.61 -16.55 -25.17
N GLY A 725 -40.41 -17.09 -26.39
CA GLY A 725 -41.27 -18.12 -26.95
C GLY A 725 -42.55 -17.62 -27.64
N PHE A 726 -42.80 -16.30 -27.71
CA PHE A 726 -43.96 -15.68 -28.37
C PHE A 726 -43.52 -14.94 -29.63
N PRO A 727 -44.37 -14.95 -30.72
CA PRO A 727 -44.10 -14.21 -31.90
C PRO A 727 -43.94 -12.68 -31.59
N PHE A 728 -42.94 -12.03 -32.19
CA PHE A 728 -42.72 -10.58 -32.01
C PHE A 728 -43.72 -9.77 -32.84
N THR A 729 -44.98 -9.93 -32.49
CA THR A 729 -46.15 -9.22 -33.05
C THR A 729 -47.02 -8.75 -31.91
N ASP A 730 -47.86 -7.71 -32.13
CA ASP A 730 -48.77 -7.22 -31.09
C ASP A 730 -49.64 -8.35 -30.52
N HIS A 731 -50.20 -9.22 -31.38
CA HIS A 731 -51.00 -10.37 -30.95
C HIS A 731 -50.20 -11.35 -30.15
N GLY A 732 -49.01 -11.75 -30.61
CA GLY A 732 -48.14 -12.71 -29.92
C GLY A 732 -47.64 -12.21 -28.56
N LEU A 733 -47.26 -10.94 -28.48
CA LEU A 733 -46.80 -10.34 -27.21
C LEU A 733 -47.94 -10.20 -26.20
N ARG A 734 -49.13 -9.83 -26.62
CA ARG A 734 -50.33 -9.81 -25.75
C ARG A 734 -50.63 -11.19 -25.15
N LEU A 735 -50.55 -12.24 -25.95
CA LEU A 735 -50.67 -13.62 -25.45
C LEU A 735 -49.57 -13.96 -24.44
N GLY A 736 -48.35 -13.51 -24.68
CA GLY A 736 -47.23 -13.72 -23.78
C GLY A 736 -47.38 -13.01 -22.43
N VAL A 737 -47.82 -11.75 -22.44
CA VAL A 737 -48.12 -10.95 -21.23
C VAL A 737 -49.26 -11.61 -20.46
N GLU A 738 -50.37 -11.96 -21.14
CA GLU A 738 -51.50 -12.65 -20.54
C GLU A 738 -51.05 -13.95 -19.83
N ALA A 739 -50.31 -14.80 -20.51
CA ALA A 739 -49.82 -16.06 -19.97
C ALA A 739 -48.88 -15.86 -18.74
N SER A 740 -48.03 -14.84 -18.78
CA SER A 740 -47.14 -14.50 -17.68
C SER A 740 -47.91 -13.96 -16.46
N LEU A 741 -48.85 -13.08 -16.65
CA LEU A 741 -49.74 -12.57 -15.58
C LEU A 741 -50.58 -13.65 -14.95
N ARG A 742 -51.13 -14.60 -15.76
CA ARG A 742 -51.84 -15.77 -15.21
C ARG A 742 -50.93 -16.69 -14.42
N SER A 743 -49.68 -16.85 -14.83
CA SER A 743 -48.71 -17.63 -14.07
C SER A 743 -48.40 -16.96 -12.73
N LEU A 744 -48.23 -15.66 -12.70
CA LEU A 744 -48.07 -14.87 -11.47
C LEU A 744 -49.31 -14.98 -10.57
N ALA A 745 -50.50 -14.91 -11.13
CA ALA A 745 -51.76 -15.07 -10.38
C ALA A 745 -51.84 -16.42 -9.64
N ARG A 746 -51.22 -17.47 -10.17
CA ARG A 746 -51.18 -18.81 -9.49
C ARG A 746 -50.32 -18.81 -8.24
N VAL A 747 -49.27 -18.00 -8.20
CA VAL A 747 -48.33 -17.90 -7.07
C VAL A 747 -48.64 -16.72 -6.17
N ALA A 748 -49.59 -15.88 -6.49
CA ALA A 748 -49.97 -14.69 -5.73
C ALA A 748 -50.34 -15.03 -4.29
N PRO A 749 -49.77 -14.31 -3.27
CA PRO A 749 -49.91 -14.65 -1.86
C PRO A 749 -51.32 -14.34 -1.31
N THR A 750 -52.06 -13.40 -1.91
CA THR A 750 -53.40 -13.00 -1.46
C THR A 750 -54.42 -13.14 -2.57
N GLN A 751 -55.69 -13.43 -2.19
CA GLN A 751 -56.82 -13.54 -3.14
C GLN A 751 -57.06 -12.21 -3.88
N ARG A 752 -56.91 -11.08 -3.19
CA ARG A 752 -57.06 -9.74 -3.80
C ARG A 752 -56.00 -9.51 -4.89
N HIS A 753 -54.76 -9.79 -4.60
CA HIS A 753 -53.66 -9.65 -5.57
C HIS A 753 -53.84 -10.59 -6.78
N ARG A 754 -54.26 -11.84 -6.53
CA ARG A 754 -54.65 -12.78 -7.61
C ARG A 754 -55.69 -12.19 -8.57
N TYR A 755 -56.77 -11.61 -8.03
CA TYR A 755 -57.79 -11.00 -8.86
C TYR A 755 -57.23 -9.81 -9.65
N THR A 756 -56.43 -8.92 -9.06
CA THR A 756 -55.78 -7.82 -9.76
C THR A 756 -54.97 -8.34 -10.97
N LEU A 757 -54.13 -9.40 -10.78
CA LEU A 757 -53.33 -9.96 -11.87
C LEU A 757 -54.20 -10.62 -12.96
N VAL A 758 -55.33 -11.26 -12.59
CA VAL A 758 -56.26 -11.83 -13.55
C VAL A 758 -56.99 -10.72 -14.35
N ASP A 759 -57.36 -9.62 -13.70
CA ASP A 759 -57.97 -8.46 -14.38
C ASP A 759 -56.98 -7.80 -15.36
N MET A 760 -55.73 -7.64 -14.94
CA MET A 760 -54.66 -7.17 -15.85
C MET A 760 -54.46 -8.14 -17.04
N ALA A 761 -54.46 -9.44 -16.81
CA ALA A 761 -54.36 -10.44 -17.87
C ALA A 761 -55.54 -10.37 -18.85
N ASN A 762 -56.78 -10.16 -18.35
CA ASN A 762 -57.96 -10.00 -19.18
C ASN A 762 -57.93 -8.72 -20.02
N ASN A 763 -57.43 -7.62 -19.46
CA ASN A 763 -57.32 -6.32 -20.15
C ASN A 763 -56.28 -6.34 -21.29
N VAL A 764 -55.23 -7.17 -21.17
CA VAL A 764 -54.19 -7.27 -22.20
C VAL A 764 -54.56 -8.28 -23.28
N ARG A 765 -55.45 -9.23 -22.99
CA ARG A 765 -55.83 -10.28 -23.90
C ARG A 765 -56.25 -9.78 -25.30
N PRO A 766 -55.72 -10.39 -26.38
CA PRO A 766 -56.13 -10.03 -27.72
C PRO A 766 -57.65 -10.15 -27.90
N THR A 767 -58.33 -9.09 -28.36
CA THR A 767 -59.74 -9.17 -28.77
C THR A 767 -59.79 -9.67 -30.20
N SER A 768 -60.36 -10.84 -30.42
CA SER A 768 -60.71 -11.28 -31.78
C SER A 768 -61.89 -10.45 -32.27
N THR A 769 -61.66 -9.57 -33.22
CA THR A 769 -62.72 -9.05 -34.05
C THR A 769 -63.16 -10.18 -35.00
N PHE A 770 -64.35 -10.71 -34.76
CA PHE A 770 -65.03 -11.58 -35.75
C PHE A 770 -65.32 -10.80 -37.03
#